data_7cd1086aa0cdcd1ea6dab2510fba9c84
#
_entry.id   7cd1086aa0cdcd1ea6dab2510fba9c84
#
_cell.length_a   1.000
_cell.length_b   1.000
_cell.length_c   1.000
_cell.angle_alpha   90.00
_cell.angle_beta   90.00
_cell.angle_gamma   90.00
#
_symmetry.space_group_name_H-M   'P 1'
#
loop_
_entity.id
_entity.type
_entity.pdbx_description
1 polymer ?
#
loop_
_entity_poly.entity_id
_entity_poly.type
_entity_poly.pdbx_seq_one_letter_code
_entity_poly.pdbx_strand_id
1 'polypeptide(L)'
;MATSIATGSGKLHFKKICGGQGRRQTYCVSAFAFQRSIQKDLSRSCGVSKFLQVQRCNLSRSPIEENSKPLRTVTTSCLRDGSTKYFDFAVIGSGVAGLRYALEVAKHGTVAVITKAEPHESNTNYAQGGVSAVLCPSDSVENHMRDTIVAGAYLCDEETVRVVCTEGPDRIRELIAMGASFDHGEDGNLHLAREGGHSHHRIVHAADMTGREIERALLQAVVNDPNIFMFEHHYAIDLLTSQNGSDTVCHGVDALNTETQEVIRFISKVTLLASGGAGHIYPTTTNPPVTIGLMVKTWPNNLEVMGSSLGTTTLRIMPKGSYVATGDGMAMAHRAQAVISNMEFVQFHPTALADEGLPITPSKIRENAFLITEAVRGDGGILYNLDMERFMPMYDERAELAPRDVVARSIDDQLKKRNEKYVLLDISHKPREKILTHFPNIAAECLRYGLDITHQPIPVVPAAHYMCGGVRAGLQGETNVRGLYVAGEVACTGLHGANRLASNSLLEALVFARRAVQPSIDHTKSSKIDHTASDWWDRPVVPLSLGSDMLGKIVRRTREVRKELQSIMWEYVGIVRSTTRLETAEQRIGELELKWEAYLFQQGWEPTMVGLEACEMRNLFCCAKLVVSSALARHESRGLHYTIDFPNVVESKRLPTVIFPCALVNNTWSSRQLQNQHMR
;
A
#
# COMPACT_ATOMS: atom_id res chain seq x y z
N MET A 1 33.89 22.06 -30.93
CA MET A 1 34.23 23.15 -30.03
C MET A 1 32.95 23.86 -29.65
N ALA A 2 32.54 23.69 -28.44
CA ALA A 2 31.30 24.26 -27.89
C ALA A 2 31.70 25.46 -27.01
N THR A 3 31.10 26.60 -27.25
CA THR A 3 31.15 27.75 -26.37
C THR A 3 29.76 28.05 -25.86
N SER A 4 29.59 27.94 -24.57
CA SER A 4 28.38 28.29 -23.85
C SER A 4 28.27 29.81 -23.70
N ILE A 5 27.06 30.33 -23.93
CA ILE A 5 26.68 31.67 -23.43
C ILE A 5 25.35 31.51 -22.70
N ALA A 6 25.38 31.79 -21.40
CA ALA A 6 24.22 31.88 -20.55
C ALA A 6 23.60 33.28 -20.70
N THR A 7 22.33 33.38 -20.97
CA THR A 7 21.53 34.57 -20.69
C THR A 7 20.17 34.16 -20.13
N GLY A 8 19.85 34.64 -18.94
CA GLY A 8 18.61 34.42 -18.28
C GLY A 8 17.50 35.22 -18.93
N SER A 9 16.47 34.53 -19.32
CA SER A 9 15.04 34.86 -19.37
C SER A 9 14.37 33.82 -20.27
N GLY A 10 13.38 33.11 -19.76
CA GLY A 10 12.76 31.95 -20.41
C GLY A 10 12.00 32.30 -21.69
N LYS A 11 12.61 32.04 -22.83
CA LYS A 11 11.93 31.91 -24.12
C LYS A 11 12.58 30.74 -24.89
N LEU A 12 11.81 29.72 -25.22
CA LEU A 12 12.22 28.60 -26.07
C LEU A 12 12.25 29.06 -27.54
N HIS A 13 13.42 28.94 -28.18
CA HIS A 13 13.60 29.19 -29.60
C HIS A 13 13.74 27.87 -30.36
N PHE A 14 12.85 27.62 -31.34
CA PHE A 14 13.01 26.55 -32.32
C PHE A 14 13.60 27.10 -33.63
N LYS A 15 14.64 26.46 -34.12
CA LYS A 15 15.28 26.81 -35.39
C LYS A 15 14.99 25.72 -36.42
N LYS A 16 14.26 26.03 -37.49
CA LYS A 16 14.06 25.16 -38.64
C LYS A 16 15.06 25.58 -39.71
N ILE A 17 15.93 24.67 -40.11
CA ILE A 17 16.90 24.87 -41.22
C ILE A 17 16.20 24.40 -42.52
N CYS A 18 15.82 25.32 -43.37
CA CYS A 18 15.62 25.10 -44.80
C CYS A 18 16.39 26.25 -45.50
N GLY A 19 17.22 25.89 -46.46
CA GLY A 19 18.13 26.83 -47.13
C GLY A 19 17.38 27.93 -47.89
N GLY A 20 17.92 29.13 -47.82
CA GLY A 20 17.53 30.25 -48.69
C GLY A 20 17.00 31.45 -47.91
N GLN A 21 17.85 32.47 -47.80
CA GLN A 21 17.63 33.88 -47.48
C GLN A 21 16.60 34.31 -46.43
N GLY A 22 17.13 34.90 -45.41
CA GLY A 22 16.51 35.34 -44.15
C GLY A 22 15.39 36.35 -44.23
N ARG A 23 14.40 36.09 -43.45
CA ARG A 23 13.58 37.08 -42.69
C ARG A 23 13.07 36.41 -41.40
N ARG A 24 13.26 37.04 -40.26
CA ARG A 24 12.69 36.60 -38.97
C ARG A 24 11.21 36.98 -38.93
N GLN A 25 10.32 36.03 -38.73
CA GLN A 25 8.93 36.27 -38.33
C GLN A 25 8.70 35.60 -37.00
N THR A 26 8.20 36.36 -36.04
CA THR A 26 7.78 35.92 -34.70
C THR A 26 6.29 35.66 -34.74
N TYR A 27 5.86 34.44 -34.45
CA TYR A 27 4.45 34.12 -34.29
C TYR A 27 4.14 33.86 -32.81
N CYS A 28 3.21 34.63 -32.25
CA CYS A 28 2.52 34.34 -31.02
C CYS A 28 1.29 33.50 -31.35
N VAL A 29 1.23 32.24 -30.92
CA VAL A 29 0.04 31.40 -31.08
C VAL A 29 -0.62 31.30 -29.70
N SER A 30 -1.85 31.83 -29.61
CA SER A 30 -2.68 31.65 -28.44
C SER A 30 -3.27 30.23 -28.43
N ALA A 31 -3.42 29.63 -27.25
CA ALA A 31 -3.91 28.28 -27.07
C ALA A 31 -5.30 27.96 -27.67
N PHE A 32 -6.04 28.98 -28.08
CA PHE A 32 -7.38 28.83 -28.66
C PHE A 32 -7.39 28.44 -30.16
N ALA A 33 -6.29 28.60 -30.88
CA ALA A 33 -6.20 28.27 -32.31
C ALA A 33 -5.91 26.80 -32.59
N PHE A 34 -5.39 26.06 -31.61
CA PHE A 34 -4.96 24.65 -31.79
C PHE A 34 -6.13 23.66 -31.78
N GLN A 35 -7.21 24.00 -31.10
CA GLN A 35 -8.38 23.11 -30.97
C GLN A 35 -9.29 23.10 -32.22
N ARG A 36 -9.27 24.17 -33.05
CA ARG A 36 -10.06 24.23 -34.29
C ARG A 36 -9.40 23.61 -35.51
N SER A 37 -8.08 23.39 -35.48
CA SER A 37 -7.34 22.76 -36.58
C SER A 37 -7.49 21.22 -36.59
N ILE A 38 -7.63 20.60 -35.42
CA ILE A 38 -7.76 19.14 -35.32
C ILE A 38 -9.15 18.64 -35.75
N GLN A 39 -10.18 19.44 -35.64
CA GLN A 39 -11.54 19.04 -36.06
C GLN A 39 -11.81 19.17 -37.58
N LYS A 40 -10.97 19.87 -38.33
CA LYS A 40 -11.14 20.01 -39.78
C LYS A 40 -10.38 18.97 -40.60
N ASP A 41 -9.35 18.35 -40.07
CA ASP A 41 -8.54 17.37 -40.79
C ASP A 41 -9.03 15.91 -40.67
N LEU A 42 -9.99 15.64 -39.76
CA LEU A 42 -10.62 14.34 -39.58
C LEU A 42 -11.85 14.07 -40.48
N SER A 43 -12.26 15.05 -41.28
CA SER A 43 -13.44 14.92 -42.17
C SER A 43 -13.13 14.71 -43.65
N ARG A 44 -11.84 14.57 -44.03
CA ARG A 44 -11.42 14.41 -45.43
C ARG A 44 -10.36 13.35 -45.69
N SER A 45 -10.53 12.12 -45.22
CA SER A 45 -9.93 10.95 -45.86
C SER A 45 -10.47 9.70 -45.21
N CYS A 46 -11.30 9.02 -45.86
CA CYS A 46 -11.36 7.61 -46.18
C CYS A 46 -12.80 7.18 -46.36
N GLY A 47 -13.17 7.09 -47.61
CA GLY A 47 -14.27 6.23 -48.00
C GLY A 47 -13.79 4.77 -47.97
N VAL A 48 -14.27 4.02 -46.99
CA VAL A 48 -14.52 2.58 -47.11
C VAL A 48 -15.78 2.30 -46.32
N SER A 49 -16.82 1.98 -47.04
CA SER A 49 -18.10 1.55 -46.51
C SER A 49 -18.08 0.06 -46.21
N LYS A 50 -18.88 -0.28 -45.21
CA LYS A 50 -19.52 -1.57 -44.93
C LYS A 50 -18.75 -2.60 -44.12
N PHE A 51 -19.37 -2.90 -43.06
CA PHE A 51 -19.55 -4.08 -42.24
C PHE A 51 -19.09 -3.88 -40.77
N LEU A 52 -20.07 -3.52 -39.95
CA LEU A 52 -20.28 -4.11 -38.65
C LEU A 52 -21.62 -3.59 -38.11
N GLN A 53 -22.65 -4.39 -38.34
CA GLN A 53 -23.95 -4.27 -37.69
C GLN A 53 -23.79 -4.84 -36.29
N VAL A 54 -23.58 -3.97 -35.31
CA VAL A 54 -23.69 -4.36 -33.89
C VAL A 54 -25.17 -4.29 -33.54
N GLN A 55 -25.74 -5.45 -33.25
CA GLN A 55 -27.09 -5.56 -32.68
C GLN A 55 -27.15 -4.77 -31.37
N ARG A 56 -27.94 -3.72 -31.36
CA ARG A 56 -28.36 -3.03 -30.12
C ARG A 56 -29.36 -3.96 -29.42
N CYS A 57 -28.94 -4.64 -28.36
CA CYS A 57 -29.86 -5.13 -27.35
C CYS A 57 -30.48 -3.93 -26.64
N ASN A 58 -31.77 -3.71 -26.89
CA ASN A 58 -32.60 -2.80 -26.11
C ASN A 58 -32.82 -3.39 -24.72
N LEU A 59 -31.96 -3.01 -23.76
CA LEU A 59 -32.29 -3.14 -22.35
C LEU A 59 -33.02 -1.86 -21.95
N SER A 60 -34.30 -2.02 -21.65
CA SER A 60 -35.16 -0.98 -21.08
C SER A 60 -34.53 -0.43 -19.81
N ARG A 61 -34.05 0.81 -19.86
CA ARG A 61 -33.65 1.58 -18.68
C ARG A 61 -34.91 1.94 -17.89
N SER A 62 -35.10 1.33 -16.73
CA SER A 62 -35.86 1.96 -15.65
C SER A 62 -35.04 3.15 -15.12
N PRO A 63 -35.66 4.29 -14.80
CA PRO A 63 -34.95 5.41 -14.23
C PRO A 63 -34.51 5.05 -12.81
N ILE A 64 -33.21 4.85 -12.61
CA ILE A 64 -32.62 4.88 -11.28
C ILE A 64 -32.52 6.36 -10.92
N GLU A 65 -33.35 6.79 -9.98
CA GLU A 65 -33.24 8.08 -9.33
C GLU A 65 -31.82 8.21 -8.74
N GLU A 66 -31.03 9.13 -9.29
CA GLU A 66 -29.77 9.59 -8.69
C GLU A 66 -30.07 10.36 -7.40
N ASN A 67 -30.26 9.65 -6.31
CA ASN A 67 -30.16 10.22 -4.97
C ASN A 67 -28.72 10.06 -4.45
N SER A 68 -27.78 10.74 -5.10
CA SER A 68 -26.46 11.00 -4.52
C SER A 68 -26.61 12.08 -3.45
N LYS A 69 -26.84 11.67 -2.20
CA LYS A 69 -26.69 12.59 -1.07
C LYS A 69 -25.23 13.02 -1.01
N PRO A 70 -24.93 14.32 -0.92
CA PRO A 70 -23.55 14.78 -0.74
C PRO A 70 -22.99 14.18 0.57
N LEU A 71 -21.71 13.79 0.55
CA LEU A 71 -20.95 13.48 1.76
C LEU A 71 -21.24 14.55 2.81
N ARG A 72 -21.75 14.14 3.97
CA ARG A 72 -22.04 15.09 5.04
C ARG A 72 -20.76 15.73 5.51
N THR A 73 -20.58 16.99 5.18
CA THR A 73 -19.64 17.87 5.87
C THR A 73 -20.01 17.86 7.35
N VAL A 74 -19.04 17.56 8.21
CA VAL A 74 -19.19 17.53 9.66
C VAL A 74 -19.95 18.76 10.14
N THR A 75 -21.15 18.56 10.67
CA THR A 75 -21.88 19.65 11.32
C THR A 75 -21.15 20.03 12.61
N THR A 76 -20.95 21.30 12.80
CA THR A 76 -20.13 22.03 13.79
C THR A 76 -20.45 21.77 15.28
N SER A 77 -21.30 20.82 15.63
CA SER A 77 -21.75 20.59 17.03
C SER A 77 -20.84 19.73 17.90
N CYS A 78 -19.78 19.11 17.33
CA CYS A 78 -18.77 18.36 18.10
C CYS A 78 -17.47 19.15 18.34
N LEU A 79 -17.45 20.44 18.06
CA LEU A 79 -16.27 21.30 18.13
C LEU A 79 -16.27 22.11 19.42
N ARG A 80 -15.61 21.57 20.44
CA ARG A 80 -14.98 22.43 21.47
C ARG A 80 -13.53 22.58 21.04
N ASP A 81 -13.12 23.79 20.68
CA ASP A 81 -11.82 24.12 20.10
C ASP A 81 -11.58 23.44 18.71
N GLY A 82 -11.37 24.21 17.63
CA GLY A 82 -11.41 23.76 16.24
C GLY A 82 -10.43 22.64 15.83
N SER A 83 -9.52 22.24 16.71
CA SER A 83 -8.43 21.28 16.45
C SER A 83 -8.54 19.96 17.22
N THR A 84 -9.54 19.75 18.08
CA THR A 84 -9.76 18.47 18.78
C THR A 84 -11.13 17.89 18.46
N LYS A 85 -11.17 16.59 18.13
CA LYS A 85 -12.37 15.83 17.81
C LYS A 85 -12.48 14.61 18.73
N TYR A 86 -13.68 14.24 19.10
CA TYR A 86 -13.97 13.15 20.04
C TYR A 86 -14.83 12.08 19.39
N PHE A 87 -14.41 10.82 19.47
CA PHE A 87 -15.11 9.67 18.95
C PHE A 87 -15.10 8.51 19.93
N ASP A 88 -16.03 7.56 19.77
CA ASP A 88 -15.93 6.30 20.51
C ASP A 88 -14.81 5.43 19.95
N PHE A 89 -14.67 5.41 18.62
CA PHE A 89 -13.70 4.63 17.89
C PHE A 89 -12.91 5.48 16.88
N ALA A 90 -11.59 5.30 16.82
CA ALA A 90 -10.75 5.81 15.76
C ALA A 90 -10.17 4.64 14.95
N VAL A 91 -10.22 4.72 13.62
CA VAL A 91 -9.71 3.72 12.70
C VAL A 91 -8.67 4.38 11.80
N ILE A 92 -7.45 3.88 11.78
CA ILE A 92 -6.36 4.42 10.97
C ILE A 92 -6.13 3.50 9.77
N GLY A 93 -6.58 3.94 8.61
CA GLY A 93 -6.56 3.23 7.33
C GLY A 93 -7.94 2.82 6.83
N SER A 94 -8.14 3.00 5.53
CA SER A 94 -9.41 2.76 4.80
C SER A 94 -9.39 1.51 3.92
N GLY A 95 -8.41 0.61 4.09
CA GLY A 95 -8.43 -0.70 3.44
C GLY A 95 -9.47 -1.65 4.05
N VAL A 96 -9.55 -2.87 3.52
CA VAL A 96 -10.56 -3.88 3.91
C VAL A 96 -10.69 -4.07 5.42
N ALA A 97 -9.58 -4.09 6.17
CA ALA A 97 -9.62 -4.27 7.63
C ALA A 97 -10.30 -3.09 8.33
N GLY A 98 -9.89 -1.86 7.99
CA GLY A 98 -10.44 -0.65 8.60
C GLY A 98 -11.91 -0.45 8.31
N LEU A 99 -12.32 -0.57 7.04
CA LEU A 99 -13.72 -0.40 6.63
C LEU A 99 -14.63 -1.48 7.22
N ARG A 100 -14.17 -2.75 7.19
CA ARG A 100 -14.96 -3.86 7.76
C ARG A 100 -15.18 -3.71 9.26
N TYR A 101 -14.15 -3.28 10.01
CA TYR A 101 -14.27 -3.00 11.43
C TYR A 101 -15.18 -1.80 11.69
N ALA A 102 -15.00 -0.69 10.96
CA ALA A 102 -15.78 0.54 11.12
C ALA A 102 -17.28 0.28 11.00
N LEU A 103 -17.72 -0.50 9.99
CA LEU A 103 -19.13 -0.88 9.78
C LEU A 103 -19.74 -1.65 10.95
N GLU A 104 -18.96 -2.43 11.67
CA GLU A 104 -19.48 -3.16 12.83
C GLU A 104 -19.56 -2.30 14.08
N VAL A 105 -18.49 -1.55 14.40
CA VAL A 105 -18.47 -0.74 15.62
C VAL A 105 -19.35 0.51 15.52
N ALA A 106 -19.69 0.97 14.31
CA ALA A 106 -20.63 2.06 14.07
C ALA A 106 -22.03 1.79 14.62
N LYS A 107 -22.40 0.52 14.79
CA LYS A 107 -23.65 0.11 15.46
C LYS A 107 -23.65 0.43 16.97
N HIS A 108 -22.50 0.76 17.54
CA HIS A 108 -22.29 0.92 18.98
C HIS A 108 -21.70 2.29 19.39
N GLY A 109 -21.40 3.16 18.44
CA GLY A 109 -20.87 4.49 18.71
C GLY A 109 -20.37 5.22 17.47
N THR A 110 -19.83 6.40 17.66
CA THR A 110 -19.27 7.21 16.58
C THR A 110 -17.87 6.73 16.18
N VAL A 111 -17.60 6.70 14.88
CA VAL A 111 -16.35 6.20 14.30
C VAL A 111 -15.68 7.27 13.44
N ALA A 112 -14.42 7.59 13.74
CA ALA A 112 -13.56 8.33 12.82
C ALA A 112 -12.73 7.36 11.99
N VAL A 113 -12.86 7.37 10.67
CA VAL A 113 -11.94 6.68 9.75
C VAL A 113 -10.96 7.70 9.19
N ILE A 114 -9.69 7.55 9.50
CA ILE A 114 -8.61 8.49 9.17
C ILE A 114 -7.78 7.85 8.07
N THR A 115 -7.76 8.45 6.89
CA THR A 115 -7.03 7.95 5.73
C THR A 115 -6.11 9.01 5.13
N LYS A 116 -4.92 8.57 4.76
CA LYS A 116 -3.81 9.39 4.26
C LYS A 116 -4.08 10.04 2.90
N ALA A 117 -4.90 9.40 2.10
CA ALA A 117 -5.29 9.80 0.76
C ALA A 117 -6.81 9.63 0.58
N GLU A 118 -7.25 9.55 -0.67
CA GLU A 118 -8.62 9.15 -0.99
C GLU A 118 -8.92 7.76 -0.40
N PRO A 119 -10.16 7.48 0.04
CA PRO A 119 -10.50 6.25 0.76
C PRO A 119 -10.21 4.96 0.01
N HIS A 120 -10.27 4.98 -1.33
CA HIS A 120 -9.99 3.82 -2.18
C HIS A 120 -8.49 3.60 -2.44
N GLU A 121 -7.61 4.55 -2.10
CA GLU A 121 -6.16 4.42 -2.28
C GLU A 121 -5.58 3.54 -1.16
N SER A 122 -5.69 2.23 -1.34
CA SER A 122 -5.24 1.22 -0.39
C SER A 122 -4.62 0.01 -1.09
N ASN A 123 -3.79 -0.77 -0.40
CA ASN A 123 -3.31 -2.06 -0.93
C ASN A 123 -4.46 -3.00 -1.31
N THR A 124 -5.61 -2.88 -0.67
CA THR A 124 -6.81 -3.68 -0.98
C THR A 124 -7.28 -3.42 -2.41
N ASN A 125 -7.41 -2.17 -2.82
CA ASN A 125 -7.89 -1.80 -4.16
C ASN A 125 -7.02 -2.38 -5.30
N TYR A 126 -5.75 -2.61 -5.03
CA TYR A 126 -4.78 -3.13 -5.99
C TYR A 126 -4.54 -4.64 -5.88
N ALA A 127 -5.25 -5.33 -4.99
CA ALA A 127 -5.15 -6.77 -4.86
C ALA A 127 -5.84 -7.47 -6.04
N GLN A 128 -5.02 -8.08 -6.91
CA GLN A 128 -5.46 -8.69 -8.16
C GLN A 128 -5.96 -10.13 -7.98
N GLY A 129 -5.34 -10.91 -7.07
CA GLY A 129 -5.67 -12.31 -6.82
C GLY A 129 -7.09 -12.48 -6.26
N GLY A 130 -7.22 -13.24 -5.17
CA GLY A 130 -8.52 -13.47 -4.58
C GLY A 130 -8.48 -13.52 -3.06
N VAL A 131 -9.54 -14.09 -2.48
CA VAL A 131 -9.65 -14.39 -1.07
C VAL A 131 -9.86 -15.90 -0.90
N SER A 132 -8.96 -16.53 -0.12
CA SER A 132 -9.06 -17.96 0.14
C SER A 132 -10.17 -18.26 1.15
N ALA A 133 -11.09 -19.16 0.81
CA ALA A 133 -12.12 -19.63 1.74
C ALA A 133 -12.63 -21.02 1.34
N VAL A 134 -12.91 -21.88 2.31
CA VAL A 134 -13.43 -23.23 2.09
C VAL A 134 -14.93 -23.14 1.80
N LEU A 135 -15.29 -23.06 0.52
CA LEU A 135 -16.67 -22.92 0.06
C LEU A 135 -17.12 -24.10 -0.83
N CYS A 136 -16.18 -24.97 -1.23
CA CYS A 136 -16.46 -26.15 -2.05
C CYS A 136 -16.52 -27.41 -1.18
N PRO A 137 -17.49 -28.33 -1.40
CA PRO A 137 -17.59 -29.59 -0.66
C PRO A 137 -16.40 -30.54 -0.82
N SER A 138 -15.58 -30.37 -1.86
CA SER A 138 -14.35 -31.15 -2.09
C SER A 138 -13.15 -30.67 -1.27
N ASP A 139 -13.25 -29.55 -0.58
CA ASP A 139 -12.21 -28.98 0.27
C ASP A 139 -12.60 -29.03 1.75
N SER A 140 -11.64 -28.82 2.65
CA SER A 140 -11.91 -28.78 4.09
C SER A 140 -11.05 -27.72 4.79
N VAL A 141 -11.50 -27.31 5.99
CA VAL A 141 -10.76 -26.39 6.86
C VAL A 141 -9.37 -26.95 7.16
N GLU A 142 -9.25 -28.26 7.39
CA GLU A 142 -7.98 -28.93 7.67
C GLU A 142 -7.01 -28.88 6.49
N ASN A 143 -7.52 -28.98 5.25
CA ASN A 143 -6.71 -28.80 4.04
C ASN A 143 -6.17 -27.37 3.95
N HIS A 144 -7.03 -26.37 4.18
CA HIS A 144 -6.63 -24.96 4.16
C HIS A 144 -5.63 -24.65 5.28
N MET A 145 -5.86 -25.19 6.50
CA MET A 145 -4.90 -25.07 7.62
C MET A 145 -3.55 -25.66 7.26
N ARG A 146 -3.53 -26.89 6.73
CA ARG A 146 -2.29 -27.57 6.34
C ARG A 146 -1.52 -26.77 5.29
N ASP A 147 -2.20 -26.29 4.23
CA ASP A 147 -1.56 -25.49 3.19
C ASP A 147 -0.98 -24.20 3.77
N THR A 148 -1.69 -23.54 4.70
CA THR A 148 -1.24 -22.33 5.39
C THR A 148 0.00 -22.59 6.26
N ILE A 149 0.00 -23.65 7.06
CA ILE A 149 1.12 -24.02 7.94
C ILE A 149 2.36 -24.40 7.13
N VAL A 150 2.19 -25.17 6.04
CA VAL A 150 3.30 -25.56 5.15
C VAL A 150 3.88 -24.31 4.47
N ALA A 151 3.03 -23.44 3.92
CA ALA A 151 3.49 -22.20 3.29
C ALA A 151 4.22 -21.29 4.29
N GLY A 152 3.73 -21.20 5.52
CA GLY A 152 4.34 -20.43 6.61
C GLY A 152 5.60 -21.07 7.22
N ALA A 153 6.13 -22.11 6.57
CA ALA A 153 7.32 -22.86 7.01
C ALA A 153 7.23 -23.33 8.48
N TYR A 154 6.03 -23.76 8.89
CA TYR A 154 5.69 -24.28 10.21
C TYR A 154 5.91 -23.28 11.37
N LEU A 155 6.05 -21.98 11.08
CA LEU A 155 6.19 -20.93 12.09
C LEU A 155 4.84 -20.27 12.45
N CYS A 156 3.76 -20.68 11.82
CA CYS A 156 2.41 -20.18 12.09
C CYS A 156 1.98 -20.48 13.53
N ASP A 157 1.16 -19.61 14.09
CA ASP A 157 0.34 -19.90 15.26
C ASP A 157 -0.85 -20.76 14.83
N GLU A 158 -0.89 -22.01 15.25
CA GLU A 158 -1.88 -22.99 14.77
C GLU A 158 -3.32 -22.63 15.18
N GLU A 159 -3.50 -21.97 16.33
CA GLU A 159 -4.83 -21.55 16.76
C GLU A 159 -5.31 -20.37 15.89
N THR A 160 -4.43 -19.44 15.58
CA THR A 160 -4.72 -18.35 14.63
C THR A 160 -5.08 -18.91 13.25
N VAL A 161 -4.33 -19.90 12.76
CA VAL A 161 -4.64 -20.56 11.47
C VAL A 161 -6.02 -21.22 11.52
N ARG A 162 -6.33 -21.94 12.59
CA ARG A 162 -7.65 -22.57 12.80
C ARG A 162 -8.77 -21.56 12.75
N VAL A 163 -8.64 -20.46 13.50
CA VAL A 163 -9.62 -19.38 13.56
C VAL A 163 -9.88 -18.79 12.18
N VAL A 164 -8.81 -18.42 11.47
CA VAL A 164 -8.97 -17.76 10.15
C VAL A 164 -9.57 -18.70 9.11
N CYS A 165 -9.11 -19.94 9.04
CA CYS A 165 -9.64 -20.91 8.09
C CYS A 165 -11.11 -21.31 8.38
N THR A 166 -11.49 -21.35 9.67
CA THR A 166 -12.86 -21.71 10.08
C THR A 166 -13.84 -20.56 9.87
N GLU A 167 -13.48 -19.34 10.24
CA GLU A 167 -14.37 -18.17 10.14
C GLU A 167 -14.40 -17.56 8.72
N GLY A 168 -13.40 -17.89 7.90
CA GLY A 168 -13.24 -17.35 6.55
C GLY A 168 -14.44 -17.42 5.65
N PRO A 169 -15.10 -18.60 5.50
CA PRO A 169 -16.30 -18.74 4.66
C PRO A 169 -17.42 -17.77 5.01
N ASP A 170 -17.64 -17.50 6.30
CA ASP A 170 -18.66 -16.55 6.74
C ASP A 170 -18.30 -15.10 6.37
N ARG A 171 -17.02 -14.75 6.42
CA ARG A 171 -16.57 -13.40 5.99
C ARG A 171 -16.83 -13.16 4.51
N ILE A 172 -16.69 -14.18 3.66
CA ILE A 172 -17.03 -14.06 2.23
C ILE A 172 -18.54 -13.90 2.06
N ARG A 173 -19.35 -14.69 2.77
CA ARG A 173 -20.83 -14.54 2.72
C ARG A 173 -21.28 -13.15 3.17
N GLU A 174 -20.64 -12.57 4.18
CA GLU A 174 -20.90 -11.20 4.64
C GLU A 174 -20.57 -10.17 3.55
N LEU A 175 -19.44 -10.31 2.85
CA LEU A 175 -19.09 -9.41 1.72
C LEU A 175 -20.13 -9.49 0.60
N ILE A 176 -20.57 -10.69 0.24
CA ILE A 176 -21.64 -10.89 -0.77
C ILE A 176 -22.94 -10.22 -0.31
N ALA A 177 -23.31 -10.39 0.96
CA ALA A 177 -24.49 -9.73 1.53
C ALA A 177 -24.37 -8.18 1.56
N MET A 178 -23.15 -7.63 1.61
CA MET A 178 -22.86 -6.20 1.47
C MET A 178 -22.83 -5.73 0.01
N GLY A 179 -23.05 -6.63 -0.96
CA GLY A 179 -23.10 -6.30 -2.37
C GLY A 179 -21.80 -6.45 -3.15
N ALA A 180 -20.82 -7.20 -2.61
CA ALA A 180 -19.65 -7.61 -3.39
C ALA A 180 -20.05 -8.70 -4.41
N SER A 181 -19.63 -8.53 -5.66
CA SER A 181 -19.90 -9.43 -6.77
C SER A 181 -18.63 -10.17 -7.17
N PHE A 182 -18.66 -11.50 -7.04
CA PHE A 182 -17.57 -12.38 -7.44
C PHE A 182 -17.96 -13.19 -8.66
N ASP A 183 -16.96 -13.79 -9.32
CA ASP A 183 -17.19 -14.59 -10.53
C ASP A 183 -17.93 -15.89 -10.22
N HIS A 184 -18.81 -16.29 -11.14
CA HIS A 184 -19.60 -17.50 -11.07
C HIS A 184 -19.29 -18.42 -12.26
N GLY A 185 -19.35 -19.72 -12.01
CA GLY A 185 -19.30 -20.74 -13.05
C GLY A 185 -20.61 -20.84 -13.86
N GLU A 186 -20.59 -21.65 -14.90
CA GLU A 186 -21.77 -21.92 -15.73
C GLU A 186 -22.92 -22.59 -14.93
N ASP A 187 -22.57 -23.22 -13.81
CA ASP A 187 -23.52 -23.85 -12.86
C ASP A 187 -24.19 -22.86 -11.88
N GLY A 188 -23.82 -21.57 -11.97
CA GLY A 188 -24.31 -20.52 -11.08
C GLY A 188 -23.66 -20.49 -9.70
N ASN A 189 -22.73 -21.40 -9.40
CA ASN A 189 -21.93 -21.36 -8.18
C ASN A 189 -20.73 -20.43 -8.32
N LEU A 190 -20.11 -20.02 -7.19
CA LEU A 190 -18.88 -19.24 -7.22
C LEU A 190 -17.79 -19.99 -8.01
N HIS A 191 -17.18 -19.33 -8.95
CA HIS A 191 -15.98 -19.83 -9.61
C HIS A 191 -14.79 -19.72 -8.66
N LEU A 192 -14.15 -20.84 -8.35
CA LEU A 192 -13.03 -20.89 -7.43
C LEU A 192 -11.72 -21.16 -8.18
N ALA A 193 -10.77 -20.24 -8.08
CA ALA A 193 -9.42 -20.41 -8.62
C ALA A 193 -8.51 -21.18 -7.66
N ARG A 194 -7.34 -21.60 -8.17
CA ARG A 194 -6.26 -22.20 -7.38
C ARG A 194 -4.95 -21.44 -7.64
N GLU A 195 -4.28 -21.05 -6.56
CA GLU A 195 -2.97 -20.40 -6.60
C GLU A 195 -1.87 -21.31 -6.03
N GLY A 196 -0.61 -20.90 -6.20
CA GLY A 196 0.54 -21.65 -5.69
C GLY A 196 0.47 -21.88 -4.18
N GLY A 197 0.86 -23.07 -3.75
CA GLY A 197 0.79 -23.50 -2.35
C GLY A 197 -0.58 -24.02 -1.91
N HIS A 198 -1.67 -23.81 -2.66
CA HIS A 198 -2.98 -24.37 -2.35
C HIS A 198 -3.16 -25.76 -2.94
N SER A 199 -3.65 -26.70 -2.13
CA SER A 199 -3.96 -28.07 -2.56
C SER A 199 -5.30 -28.17 -3.30
N HIS A 200 -6.24 -27.23 -3.05
CA HIS A 200 -7.61 -27.21 -3.58
C HIS A 200 -7.98 -25.87 -4.21
N HIS A 201 -9.00 -25.87 -5.06
CA HIS A 201 -9.64 -24.67 -5.57
C HIS A 201 -10.46 -24.02 -4.45
N ARG A 202 -10.04 -22.88 -3.93
CA ARG A 202 -10.72 -22.16 -2.83
C ARG A 202 -10.62 -20.64 -2.94
N ILE A 203 -10.06 -20.12 -4.01
CA ILE A 203 -9.85 -18.69 -4.17
C ILE A 203 -11.05 -18.06 -4.83
N VAL A 204 -11.82 -17.30 -4.06
CA VAL A 204 -12.92 -16.45 -4.54
C VAL A 204 -12.32 -15.21 -5.19
N HIS A 205 -12.78 -14.85 -6.39
CA HIS A 205 -12.19 -13.75 -7.15
C HIS A 205 -13.23 -13.00 -8.01
N ALA A 206 -12.85 -11.81 -8.47
CA ALA A 206 -13.55 -11.01 -9.45
C ALA A 206 -12.54 -10.65 -10.56
N ALA A 207 -12.39 -11.52 -11.56
CA ALA A 207 -11.33 -11.51 -12.56
C ALA A 207 -9.94 -11.25 -11.88
N ASP A 208 -9.18 -10.28 -12.36
CA ASP A 208 -7.92 -9.83 -11.77
C ASP A 208 -8.06 -8.48 -11.02
N MET A 209 -9.24 -8.23 -10.43
CA MET A 209 -9.56 -6.99 -9.70
C MET A 209 -10.33 -7.25 -8.40
N THR A 210 -10.11 -8.38 -7.74
CA THR A 210 -10.89 -8.81 -6.56
C THR A 210 -10.88 -7.77 -5.44
N GLY A 211 -9.73 -7.20 -5.14
CA GLY A 211 -9.60 -6.20 -4.08
C GLY A 211 -10.41 -4.93 -4.38
N ARG A 212 -10.44 -4.49 -5.63
CA ARG A 212 -11.23 -3.32 -6.05
C ARG A 212 -12.74 -3.54 -5.85
N GLU A 213 -13.23 -4.75 -6.13
CA GLU A 213 -14.63 -5.07 -5.92
C GLU A 213 -15.00 -5.10 -4.42
N ILE A 214 -14.13 -5.68 -3.58
CA ILE A 214 -14.30 -5.69 -2.13
C ILE A 214 -14.31 -4.25 -1.58
N GLU A 215 -13.32 -3.44 -1.99
CA GLU A 215 -13.21 -2.05 -1.57
C GLU A 215 -14.44 -1.23 -1.96
N ARG A 216 -14.93 -1.39 -3.20
CA ARG A 216 -16.15 -0.74 -3.71
C ARG A 216 -17.36 -1.05 -2.82
N ALA A 217 -17.58 -2.33 -2.51
CA ALA A 217 -18.73 -2.76 -1.71
C ALA A 217 -18.65 -2.19 -0.28
N LEU A 218 -17.50 -2.26 0.35
CA LEU A 218 -17.30 -1.74 1.71
C LEU A 218 -17.42 -0.22 1.77
N LEU A 219 -16.82 0.52 0.83
CA LEU A 219 -16.93 1.98 0.78
C LEU A 219 -18.38 2.44 0.57
N GLN A 220 -19.12 1.76 -0.30
CA GLN A 220 -20.53 2.06 -0.49
C GLN A 220 -21.35 1.86 0.80
N ALA A 221 -21.06 0.83 1.58
CA ALA A 221 -21.70 0.59 2.87
C ALA A 221 -21.32 1.69 3.90
N VAL A 222 -20.04 2.05 3.98
CA VAL A 222 -19.52 3.08 4.89
C VAL A 222 -20.12 4.45 4.62
N VAL A 223 -20.21 4.87 3.36
CA VAL A 223 -20.79 6.18 2.98
C VAL A 223 -22.26 6.31 3.39
N ASN A 224 -22.97 5.21 3.48
CA ASN A 224 -24.38 5.19 3.87
C ASN A 224 -24.60 5.12 5.40
N ASP A 225 -23.58 4.88 6.20
CA ASP A 225 -23.70 4.78 7.66
C ASP A 225 -23.56 6.16 8.32
N PRO A 226 -24.58 6.63 9.09
CA PRO A 226 -24.57 7.95 9.69
C PRO A 226 -23.58 8.11 10.86
N ASN A 227 -23.08 7.03 11.42
CA ASN A 227 -22.17 7.02 12.57
C ASN A 227 -20.69 6.97 12.15
N ILE A 228 -20.39 6.82 10.84
CA ILE A 228 -19.03 6.79 10.32
C ILE A 228 -18.68 8.14 9.70
N PHE A 229 -17.57 8.71 10.16
CA PHE A 229 -17.03 9.98 9.69
C PHE A 229 -15.69 9.70 9.00
N MET A 230 -15.62 9.95 7.69
CA MET A 230 -14.43 9.76 6.89
C MET A 230 -13.57 11.04 6.91
N PHE A 231 -12.29 10.91 7.25
CA PHE A 231 -11.28 11.97 7.23
C PHE A 231 -10.23 11.63 6.19
N GLU A 232 -10.49 12.07 4.97
CA GLU A 232 -9.60 11.92 3.81
C GLU A 232 -8.44 12.91 3.89
N HIS A 233 -7.29 12.57 3.31
CA HIS A 233 -6.08 13.41 3.32
C HIS A 233 -5.59 13.77 4.74
N HIS A 234 -5.81 12.86 5.70
CA HIS A 234 -5.35 13.00 7.07
C HIS A 234 -4.27 11.95 7.36
N TYR A 235 -3.04 12.42 7.49
CA TYR A 235 -1.88 11.59 7.82
C TYR A 235 -1.77 11.41 9.33
N ALA A 236 -1.89 10.17 9.81
CA ALA A 236 -1.70 9.86 11.23
C ALA A 236 -0.22 10.04 11.62
N ILE A 237 0.07 10.92 12.57
CA ILE A 237 1.42 11.31 12.98
C ILE A 237 1.96 10.37 14.05
N ASP A 238 1.29 10.35 15.21
CA ASP A 238 1.63 9.52 16.38
C ASP A 238 0.40 9.22 17.23
N LEU A 239 0.42 8.07 17.92
CA LEU A 239 -0.60 7.68 18.87
C LEU A 239 -0.46 8.49 20.18
N LEU A 240 -1.58 8.87 20.74
CA LEU A 240 -1.65 9.54 22.03
C LEU A 240 -1.69 8.47 23.13
N THR A 241 -0.63 8.36 23.92
CA THR A 241 -0.50 7.31 24.94
C THR A 241 -0.15 7.88 26.30
N SER A 242 -0.69 7.31 27.38
CA SER A 242 -0.27 7.58 28.75
C SER A 242 0.22 6.31 29.43
N GLN A 243 1.05 6.50 30.47
CA GLN A 243 1.49 5.40 31.34
C GLN A 243 0.58 5.33 32.55
N ASN A 244 0.04 4.15 32.84
CA ASN A 244 -0.73 3.88 34.04
C ASN A 244 -0.09 2.69 34.78
N GLY A 245 0.87 2.98 35.67
CA GLY A 245 1.72 1.97 36.29
C GLY A 245 2.62 1.31 35.25
N SER A 246 2.49 0.00 35.06
CA SER A 246 3.19 -0.77 34.02
C SER A 246 2.50 -0.72 32.66
N ASP A 247 1.27 -0.26 32.59
CA ASP A 247 0.42 -0.37 31.41
C ASP A 247 0.47 0.92 30.58
N THR A 248 0.67 0.78 29.28
CA THR A 248 0.50 1.85 28.31
C THR A 248 -0.95 1.85 27.82
N VAL A 249 -1.59 3.03 27.82
CA VAL A 249 -2.97 3.22 27.38
C VAL A 249 -2.99 4.15 26.16
N CYS A 250 -3.71 3.77 25.11
CA CYS A 250 -3.95 4.61 23.93
C CYS A 250 -5.24 5.42 24.11
N HIS A 251 -5.18 6.71 23.81
CA HIS A 251 -6.29 7.66 23.91
C HIS A 251 -6.69 8.26 22.55
N GLY A 252 -6.07 7.85 21.46
CA GLY A 252 -6.33 8.38 20.13
C GLY A 252 -5.07 8.65 19.33
N VAL A 253 -5.14 9.62 18.42
CA VAL A 253 -4.08 9.92 17.45
C VAL A 253 -4.07 11.42 17.09
N ASP A 254 -2.89 11.97 16.86
CA ASP A 254 -2.72 13.24 16.16
C ASP A 254 -2.58 12.98 14.66
N ALA A 255 -3.30 13.74 13.83
CA ALA A 255 -3.25 13.63 12.38
C ALA A 255 -3.04 15.00 11.71
N LEU A 256 -2.22 15.01 10.67
CA LEU A 256 -1.99 16.16 9.80
C LEU A 256 -2.97 16.12 8.63
N ASN A 257 -3.82 17.13 8.49
CA ASN A 257 -4.53 17.36 7.25
C ASN A 257 -3.52 17.84 6.19
N THR A 258 -3.28 17.04 5.17
CA THR A 258 -2.25 17.32 4.15
C THR A 258 -2.67 18.42 3.16
N GLU A 259 -3.95 18.76 3.11
CA GLU A 259 -4.48 19.86 2.26
C GLU A 259 -4.43 21.20 2.97
N THR A 260 -4.96 21.26 4.21
CA THR A 260 -5.01 22.50 4.99
C THR A 260 -3.74 22.75 5.79
N GLN A 261 -2.91 21.75 5.96
CA GLN A 261 -1.71 21.78 6.82
C GLN A 261 -2.04 22.04 8.30
N GLU A 262 -3.22 21.61 8.75
CA GLU A 262 -3.63 21.70 10.16
C GLU A 262 -3.42 20.36 10.86
N VAL A 263 -2.97 20.40 12.09
CA VAL A 263 -2.92 19.20 12.95
C VAL A 263 -4.21 19.10 13.75
N ILE A 264 -4.89 17.97 13.60
CA ILE A 264 -6.14 17.64 14.27
C ILE A 264 -5.89 16.51 15.26
N ARG A 265 -6.31 16.70 16.50
CA ARG A 265 -6.24 15.67 17.54
C ARG A 265 -7.55 14.89 17.58
N PHE A 266 -7.46 13.58 17.39
CA PHE A 266 -8.58 12.64 17.51
C PHE A 266 -8.48 11.91 18.86
N ILE A 267 -9.35 12.22 19.78
CA ILE A 267 -9.46 11.52 21.06
C ILE A 267 -10.51 10.41 20.91
N SER A 268 -10.14 9.19 21.28
CA SER A 268 -11.02 8.03 21.18
C SER A 268 -10.87 7.07 22.36
N LYS A 269 -11.92 6.31 22.66
CA LYS A 269 -11.87 5.24 23.66
C LYS A 269 -11.08 4.04 23.17
N VAL A 270 -11.19 3.76 21.86
CA VAL A 270 -10.51 2.66 21.16
C VAL A 270 -9.92 3.17 19.87
N THR A 271 -8.69 2.75 19.57
CA THR A 271 -8.01 3.00 18.30
C THR A 271 -7.69 1.67 17.61
N LEU A 272 -8.08 1.50 16.35
CA LEU A 272 -7.67 0.40 15.49
C LEU A 272 -6.62 0.88 14.48
N LEU A 273 -5.47 0.20 14.42
CA LEU A 273 -4.51 0.33 13.32
C LEU A 273 -4.87 -0.66 12.21
N ALA A 274 -5.10 -0.14 11.00
CA ALA A 274 -5.37 -0.88 9.77
C ALA A 274 -4.61 -0.26 8.58
N SER A 275 -3.41 0.25 8.84
CA SER A 275 -2.63 1.14 7.96
C SER A 275 -1.79 0.43 6.89
N GLY A 276 -1.92 -0.90 6.75
CA GLY A 276 -1.13 -1.67 5.79
C GLY A 276 0.34 -1.85 6.20
N GLY A 277 1.17 -2.26 5.24
CA GLY A 277 2.56 -2.63 5.44
C GLY A 277 3.58 -1.50 5.19
N ALA A 278 4.83 -1.90 4.93
CA ALA A 278 5.97 -1.00 4.75
C ALA A 278 6.77 -1.28 3.46
N GLY A 279 6.09 -1.66 2.37
CA GLY A 279 6.77 -2.04 1.12
C GLY A 279 7.69 -0.97 0.54
N HIS A 280 7.41 0.30 0.80
CA HIS A 280 8.22 1.43 0.34
C HIS A 280 9.57 1.63 1.05
N ILE A 281 9.95 0.72 1.96
CA ILE A 281 11.37 0.63 2.39
C ILE A 281 12.27 0.06 1.29
N TYR A 282 11.69 -0.52 0.22
CA TYR A 282 12.40 -1.04 -0.97
C TYR A 282 12.12 -0.16 -2.20
N PRO A 283 13.06 -0.10 -3.17
CA PRO A 283 12.89 0.73 -4.35
C PRO A 283 11.85 0.20 -5.33
N THR A 284 11.68 -1.15 -5.38
CA THR A 284 10.71 -1.83 -6.23
C THR A 284 9.68 -2.52 -5.34
N THR A 285 8.45 -2.04 -5.40
CA THR A 285 7.33 -2.60 -4.63
C THR A 285 6.05 -2.59 -5.46
N THR A 286 5.19 -3.57 -5.21
CA THR A 286 3.84 -3.62 -5.81
C THR A 286 2.82 -2.78 -5.02
N ASN A 287 3.21 -2.19 -3.89
CA ASN A 287 2.33 -1.32 -3.13
C ASN A 287 2.11 0.01 -3.86
N PRO A 288 0.87 0.55 -3.87
CA PRO A 288 0.56 1.74 -4.64
C PRO A 288 1.27 2.99 -4.10
N PRO A 289 1.73 3.89 -5.00
CA PRO A 289 1.98 5.27 -4.64
C PRO A 289 0.65 6.01 -4.55
N VAL A 290 0.56 7.10 -3.79
CA VAL A 290 -0.57 8.01 -3.93
C VAL A 290 -0.43 8.74 -5.28
N THR A 291 -1.22 8.34 -6.25
CA THR A 291 -1.26 9.00 -7.55
C THR A 291 -2.15 10.24 -7.43
N ILE A 292 -1.58 11.40 -7.23
CA ILE A 292 -2.32 12.66 -7.37
C ILE A 292 -2.56 12.88 -8.86
N GLY A 293 -3.67 12.35 -9.33
CA GLY A 293 -4.21 12.67 -10.63
C GLY A 293 -4.59 14.17 -10.68
N LEU A 294 -4.28 14.85 -11.78
CA LEU A 294 -4.80 16.16 -12.06
C LEU A 294 -6.32 16.01 -12.29
N MET A 295 -7.11 15.96 -11.22
CA MET A 295 -8.55 16.02 -11.33
C MET A 295 -8.92 17.48 -11.63
N VAL A 296 -9.14 17.78 -12.90
CA VAL A 296 -9.96 18.93 -13.27
C VAL A 296 -11.40 18.56 -12.89
N LYS A 297 -11.84 18.94 -11.69
CA LYS A 297 -13.26 18.91 -11.35
C LYS A 297 -13.99 19.92 -12.25
N THR A 298 -14.48 19.47 -13.38
CA THR A 298 -15.49 20.21 -14.13
C THR A 298 -16.82 19.97 -13.40
N TRP A 299 -17.25 20.95 -12.64
CA TRP A 299 -18.64 21.00 -12.18
C TRP A 299 -19.55 21.17 -13.40
N PRO A 300 -20.64 20.43 -13.53
CA PRO A 300 -21.62 20.72 -14.54
C PRO A 300 -22.25 22.08 -14.23
N ASN A 301 -22.05 23.04 -15.11
CA ASN A 301 -22.71 24.33 -15.06
C ASN A 301 -24.22 24.13 -15.29
N ASN A 302 -24.99 24.22 -14.22
CA ASN A 302 -26.38 24.61 -14.27
C ASN A 302 -26.68 25.43 -13.03
N LEU A 303 -26.38 26.73 -13.11
CA LEU A 303 -27.05 27.76 -12.34
C LEU A 303 -26.69 29.10 -12.98
N GLU A 304 -27.66 29.66 -13.69
CA GLU A 304 -27.66 31.08 -14.04
C GLU A 304 -27.76 31.90 -12.74
N VAL A 305 -26.67 32.62 -12.40
CA VAL A 305 -26.74 33.76 -11.51
C VAL A 305 -25.89 34.86 -12.12
N MET A 306 -26.55 35.93 -12.50
CA MET A 306 -25.94 37.20 -12.89
C MET A 306 -25.10 37.78 -11.76
N GLY A 307 -23.88 38.23 -12.06
CA GLY A 307 -23.09 39.06 -11.16
C GLY A 307 -21.59 38.80 -11.24
N SER A 308 -20.94 39.67 -11.97
CA SER A 308 -19.50 39.88 -12.12
C SER A 308 -18.64 39.58 -10.90
N SER A 309 -17.74 38.60 -11.03
CA SER A 309 -16.31 38.75 -10.71
C SER A 309 -15.53 37.52 -11.21
N LEU A 310 -14.46 37.79 -11.94
CA LEU A 310 -13.48 36.75 -12.35
C LEU A 310 -12.89 36.09 -11.11
N GLY A 311 -13.37 34.89 -10.80
CA GLY A 311 -12.75 34.02 -9.82
C GLY A 311 -11.44 33.53 -10.38
N THR A 312 -10.33 33.94 -9.77
CA THR A 312 -8.98 33.39 -9.99
C THR A 312 -9.02 31.91 -9.63
N THR A 313 -8.99 31.04 -10.65
CA THR A 313 -8.77 29.61 -10.45
C THR A 313 -7.34 29.42 -9.98
N THR A 314 -7.14 29.33 -8.68
CA THR A 314 -5.83 29.00 -8.11
C THR A 314 -5.56 27.53 -8.44
N LEU A 315 -4.71 27.27 -9.44
CA LEU A 315 -4.12 25.97 -9.67
C LEU A 315 -3.23 25.63 -8.45
N ARG A 316 -3.79 24.96 -7.46
CA ARG A 316 -3.00 24.35 -6.38
C ARG A 316 -2.31 23.12 -6.95
N ILE A 317 -1.02 23.25 -7.19
CA ILE A 317 -0.15 22.10 -7.47
C ILE A 317 0.05 21.40 -6.13
N MET A 318 -0.67 20.32 -5.90
CA MET A 318 -0.40 19.43 -4.76
C MET A 318 0.99 18.80 -4.90
N PRO A 319 1.76 18.66 -3.82
CA PRO A 319 3.07 18.02 -3.91
C PRO A 319 2.93 16.56 -4.35
N LYS A 320 3.53 16.20 -5.48
CA LYS A 320 3.73 14.81 -5.89
C LYS A 320 4.62 14.13 -4.85
N GLY A 321 4.20 13.02 -4.25
CA GLY A 321 5.13 12.19 -3.49
C GLY A 321 4.66 11.60 -2.17
N SER A 322 3.36 11.46 -1.91
CA SER A 322 2.88 10.61 -0.81
C SER A 322 2.85 9.15 -1.24
N TYR A 323 3.09 8.22 -0.31
CA TYR A 323 3.06 6.78 -0.55
C TYR A 323 2.13 6.11 0.48
N VAL A 324 1.39 5.06 0.07
CA VAL A 324 0.42 4.41 0.96
C VAL A 324 1.14 3.54 2.01
N ALA A 325 2.02 2.64 1.59
CA ALA A 325 2.63 1.62 2.46
C ALA A 325 4.02 2.05 2.97
N THR A 326 4.08 3.05 3.83
CA THR A 326 5.30 3.59 4.44
C THR A 326 5.57 3.08 5.86
N GLY A 327 4.78 2.09 6.33
CA GLY A 327 4.96 1.49 7.65
C GLY A 327 4.48 2.37 8.81
N ASP A 328 3.58 3.31 8.53
CA ASP A 328 3.18 4.34 9.50
C ASP A 328 2.62 3.73 10.78
N GLY A 329 1.68 2.76 10.68
CA GLY A 329 1.09 2.12 11.85
C GLY A 329 2.09 1.28 12.65
N MET A 330 3.01 0.57 11.99
CA MET A 330 4.05 -0.22 12.66
C MET A 330 5.00 0.70 13.43
N ALA A 331 5.42 1.81 12.82
CA ALA A 331 6.32 2.77 13.44
C ALA A 331 5.64 3.53 14.60
N MET A 332 4.37 3.95 14.44
CA MET A 332 3.59 4.56 15.50
C MET A 332 3.39 3.61 16.69
N ALA A 333 3.04 2.36 16.41
CA ALA A 333 2.87 1.32 17.43
C ALA A 333 4.17 1.05 18.19
N HIS A 334 5.32 0.96 17.47
CA HIS A 334 6.63 0.80 18.10
C HIS A 334 6.97 1.96 19.04
N ARG A 335 6.73 3.23 18.60
CA ARG A 335 6.92 4.40 19.46
C ARG A 335 5.95 4.43 20.65
N ALA A 336 4.74 3.91 20.45
CA ALA A 336 3.74 3.73 21.51
C ALA A 336 4.03 2.52 22.42
N GLN A 337 5.20 1.90 22.31
CA GLN A 337 5.63 0.75 23.10
C GLN A 337 4.82 -0.54 22.87
N ALA A 338 4.22 -0.69 21.70
CA ALA A 338 3.66 -1.96 21.28
C ALA A 338 4.77 -2.97 20.92
N VAL A 339 4.51 -4.24 21.20
CA VAL A 339 5.40 -5.35 20.84
C VAL A 339 5.35 -5.56 19.33
N ILE A 340 6.51 -5.67 18.70
CA ILE A 340 6.67 -5.94 17.25
C ILE A 340 7.20 -7.36 17.06
N SER A 341 6.73 -8.07 16.04
CA SER A 341 7.19 -9.45 15.76
C SER A 341 7.43 -9.69 14.28
N ASN A 342 8.40 -10.60 14.00
CA ASN A 342 8.60 -11.22 12.69
C ASN A 342 8.91 -10.26 11.52
N MET A 343 9.53 -9.11 11.79
CA MET A 343 9.78 -8.08 10.77
C MET A 343 10.75 -8.52 9.66
N GLU A 344 11.56 -9.56 9.89
CA GLU A 344 12.48 -10.14 8.89
C GLU A 344 11.76 -10.83 7.72
N PHE A 345 10.47 -11.18 7.87
CA PHE A 345 9.70 -11.90 6.86
C PHE A 345 9.00 -10.93 5.92
N VAL A 346 9.77 -10.34 5.03
CA VAL A 346 9.29 -9.50 3.93
C VAL A 346 9.10 -10.37 2.70
N GLN A 347 7.88 -10.50 2.20
CA GLN A 347 7.58 -11.26 1.00
C GLN A 347 7.86 -10.43 -0.26
N PHE A 348 8.70 -10.96 -1.13
CA PHE A 348 8.87 -10.45 -2.49
C PHE A 348 7.96 -11.24 -3.43
N HIS A 349 7.08 -10.54 -4.15
CA HIS A 349 6.30 -11.18 -5.20
C HIS A 349 7.22 -11.50 -6.38
N PRO A 350 7.22 -12.73 -6.88
CA PRO A 350 8.16 -13.14 -7.93
C PRO A 350 7.99 -12.38 -9.24
N THR A 351 6.76 -11.98 -9.57
CA THR A 351 6.37 -11.51 -10.89
C THR A 351 5.70 -10.14 -10.81
N ALA A 352 6.49 -9.07 -10.79
CA ALA A 352 6.07 -7.71 -11.07
C ALA A 352 6.56 -7.29 -12.46
N LEU A 353 5.78 -6.50 -13.19
CA LEU A 353 6.13 -6.04 -14.53
C LEU A 353 7.43 -5.23 -14.49
N ALA A 354 8.46 -5.68 -15.20
CA ALA A 354 9.72 -4.97 -15.33
C ALA A 354 9.56 -3.75 -16.26
N ASP A 355 10.30 -2.66 -15.97
CA ASP A 355 10.36 -1.51 -16.89
C ASP A 355 11.28 -1.80 -18.09
N GLU A 356 12.34 -2.55 -17.84
CA GLU A 356 13.22 -3.08 -18.88
C GLU A 356 12.54 -4.23 -19.61
N GLY A 357 12.77 -4.30 -20.92
CA GLY A 357 12.19 -5.35 -21.79
C GLY A 357 10.80 -5.01 -22.34
N LEU A 358 10.19 -3.88 -21.96
CA LEU A 358 8.95 -3.42 -22.56
C LEU A 358 9.19 -2.81 -23.96
N PRO A 359 8.32 -3.10 -24.96
CA PRO A 359 8.42 -2.51 -26.30
C PRO A 359 8.38 -0.98 -26.29
N ILE A 360 7.56 -0.40 -25.42
CA ILE A 360 7.49 1.04 -25.17
C ILE A 360 7.97 1.30 -23.75
N THR A 361 9.19 1.84 -23.62
CA THR A 361 9.74 2.19 -22.32
C THR A 361 8.93 3.32 -21.69
N PRO A 362 8.50 3.20 -20.43
CA PRO A 362 7.82 4.29 -19.73
C PRO A 362 8.63 5.59 -19.78
N SER A 363 8.00 6.71 -20.10
CA SER A 363 8.66 8.03 -20.18
C SER A 363 9.19 8.51 -18.82
N LYS A 364 8.73 7.89 -17.73
CA LYS A 364 9.23 8.03 -16.36
C LYS A 364 9.27 6.65 -15.73
N ILE A 365 10.29 6.39 -14.91
CA ILE A 365 10.32 5.22 -14.03
C ILE A 365 9.03 5.20 -13.22
N ARG A 366 8.32 4.07 -13.23
CA ARG A 366 7.09 3.90 -12.44
C ARG A 366 7.43 4.01 -10.95
N GLU A 367 6.59 4.68 -10.21
CA GLU A 367 6.77 4.83 -8.76
C GLU A 367 6.46 3.53 -8.00
N ASN A 368 5.74 2.59 -8.65
CA ASN A 368 5.51 1.23 -8.18
C ASN A 368 5.59 0.24 -9.33
N ALA A 369 5.93 -1.00 -9.02
CA ALA A 369 5.91 -2.09 -9.99
C ALA A 369 4.49 -2.64 -10.13
N PHE A 370 3.98 -2.76 -11.36
CA PHE A 370 2.67 -3.34 -11.61
C PHE A 370 2.69 -4.84 -11.32
N LEU A 371 1.77 -5.31 -10.48
CA LEU A 371 1.68 -6.72 -10.11
C LEU A 371 1.19 -7.55 -11.31
N ILE A 372 1.92 -8.62 -11.63
CA ILE A 372 1.42 -9.72 -12.47
C ILE A 372 1.05 -10.86 -11.52
N THR A 373 -0.25 -11.02 -11.29
CA THR A 373 -0.79 -11.93 -10.26
C THR A 373 -0.26 -13.36 -10.37
N GLU A 374 -0.18 -14.05 -9.25
CA GLU A 374 0.16 -15.47 -9.18
C GLU A 374 -0.80 -16.36 -9.96
N ALA A 375 -2.04 -15.94 -10.14
CA ALA A 375 -3.04 -16.66 -10.92
C ALA A 375 -2.57 -16.92 -12.38
N VAL A 376 -1.74 -16.03 -12.95
CA VAL A 376 -1.14 -16.27 -14.28
C VAL A 376 -0.29 -17.55 -14.30
N ARG A 377 0.51 -17.79 -13.22
CA ARG A 377 1.27 -19.04 -13.05
C ARG A 377 0.32 -20.21 -12.72
N GLY A 378 -0.72 -19.97 -11.92
CA GLY A 378 -1.78 -20.93 -11.61
C GLY A 378 -2.50 -21.45 -12.85
N ASP A 379 -2.75 -20.57 -13.84
CA ASP A 379 -3.36 -20.90 -15.13
C ASP A 379 -2.35 -21.54 -16.13
N GLY A 380 -1.10 -21.73 -15.70
CA GLY A 380 -0.07 -22.43 -16.46
C GLY A 380 0.97 -21.53 -17.12
N GLY A 381 1.12 -20.28 -16.68
CA GLY A 381 2.23 -19.41 -17.09
C GLY A 381 3.58 -20.00 -16.71
N ILE A 382 4.56 -19.92 -17.63
CA ILE A 382 5.88 -20.55 -17.54
C ILE A 382 6.96 -19.47 -17.45
N LEU A 383 7.96 -19.67 -16.59
CA LEU A 383 9.09 -18.76 -16.41
C LEU A 383 10.29 -19.20 -17.25
N TYR A 384 10.81 -18.26 -18.05
CA TYR A 384 11.96 -18.42 -18.93
C TYR A 384 13.04 -17.37 -18.62
N ASN A 385 14.31 -17.72 -18.82
CA ASN A 385 15.39 -16.75 -18.96
C ASN A 385 15.35 -16.05 -20.35
N LEU A 386 16.26 -15.12 -20.62
CA LEU A 386 16.25 -14.40 -21.89
C LEU A 386 16.66 -15.28 -23.09
N ASP A 387 17.26 -16.45 -22.85
CA ASP A 387 17.52 -17.46 -23.91
C ASP A 387 16.34 -18.40 -24.16
N MET A 388 15.17 -18.13 -23.56
CA MET A 388 13.95 -18.94 -23.62
C MET A 388 14.12 -20.34 -23.04
N GLU A 389 14.98 -20.52 -22.05
CA GLU A 389 15.12 -21.76 -21.30
C GLU A 389 14.24 -21.71 -20.03
N ARG A 390 13.38 -22.70 -19.86
CA ARG A 390 12.58 -22.87 -18.65
C ARG A 390 13.46 -23.28 -17.49
N PHE A 391 13.56 -22.49 -16.43
CA PHE A 391 14.51 -22.73 -15.35
C PHE A 391 13.90 -23.27 -14.05
N MET A 392 12.61 -23.04 -13.78
CA MET A 392 12.00 -23.41 -12.48
C MET A 392 12.13 -24.89 -12.11
N PRO A 393 12.02 -25.88 -13.02
CA PRO A 393 12.21 -27.30 -12.68
C PRO A 393 13.59 -27.65 -12.11
N MET A 394 14.62 -26.81 -12.32
CA MET A 394 15.95 -27.01 -11.74
C MET A 394 16.02 -26.63 -10.24
N TYR A 395 15.03 -25.86 -9.73
CA TYR A 395 15.01 -25.35 -8.37
C TYR A 395 13.99 -26.04 -7.47
N ASP A 396 12.82 -26.44 -8.02
CA ASP A 396 11.74 -27.08 -7.25
C ASP A 396 10.90 -27.97 -8.18
N GLU A 397 10.49 -29.15 -7.68
CA GLU A 397 9.67 -30.11 -8.42
C GLU A 397 8.28 -29.58 -8.79
N ARG A 398 7.75 -28.63 -7.98
CA ARG A 398 6.48 -27.93 -8.23
C ARG A 398 6.61 -26.83 -9.29
N ALA A 399 7.83 -26.58 -9.75
CA ALA A 399 8.18 -25.58 -10.76
C ALA A 399 7.56 -24.18 -10.45
N GLU A 400 6.79 -23.60 -11.37
CA GLU A 400 6.19 -22.26 -11.22
C GLU A 400 5.14 -22.16 -10.11
N LEU A 401 4.65 -23.29 -9.60
CA LEU A 401 3.70 -23.40 -8.48
C LEU A 401 4.40 -23.62 -7.13
N ALA A 402 5.71 -23.57 -7.08
CA ALA A 402 6.45 -23.53 -5.82
C ALA A 402 6.05 -22.29 -4.98
N PRO A 403 6.26 -22.31 -3.65
CA PRO A 403 6.02 -21.15 -2.79
C PRO A 403 6.76 -19.90 -3.29
N ARG A 404 6.18 -18.72 -3.03
CA ARG A 404 6.70 -17.43 -3.53
C ARG A 404 8.16 -17.17 -3.19
N ASP A 405 8.59 -17.55 -1.99
CA ASP A 405 9.98 -17.40 -1.55
C ASP A 405 10.94 -18.22 -2.41
N VAL A 406 10.57 -19.45 -2.80
CA VAL A 406 11.35 -20.30 -3.70
C VAL A 406 11.43 -19.68 -5.08
N VAL A 407 10.28 -19.30 -5.66
CA VAL A 407 10.26 -18.71 -7.03
C VAL A 407 11.03 -17.38 -7.05
N ALA A 408 10.87 -16.51 -6.04
CA ALA A 408 11.59 -15.24 -5.98
C ALA A 408 13.11 -15.44 -5.87
N ARG A 409 13.58 -16.40 -5.04
CA ARG A 409 15.00 -16.74 -4.96
C ARG A 409 15.54 -17.34 -6.27
N SER A 410 14.76 -18.17 -6.94
CA SER A 410 15.16 -18.76 -8.24
C SER A 410 15.33 -17.68 -9.30
N ILE A 411 14.42 -16.71 -9.37
CA ILE A 411 14.54 -15.56 -10.28
C ILE A 411 15.76 -14.71 -9.90
N ASP A 412 15.95 -14.36 -8.64
CA ASP A 412 17.11 -13.58 -8.17
C ASP A 412 18.44 -14.26 -8.52
N ASP A 413 18.51 -15.59 -8.37
CA ASP A 413 19.67 -16.40 -8.75
C ASP A 413 19.92 -16.39 -10.27
N GLN A 414 18.88 -16.52 -11.12
CA GLN A 414 18.99 -16.42 -12.57
C GLN A 414 19.50 -15.03 -12.98
N LEU A 415 18.90 -13.97 -12.46
CA LEU A 415 19.30 -12.59 -12.76
C LEU A 415 20.77 -12.35 -12.42
N LYS A 416 21.24 -12.82 -11.27
CA LYS A 416 22.64 -12.64 -10.82
C LYS A 416 23.63 -13.50 -11.63
N LYS A 417 23.33 -14.77 -11.87
CA LYS A 417 24.20 -15.69 -12.61
C LYS A 417 24.40 -15.25 -14.06
N ARG A 418 23.35 -14.70 -14.66
CA ARG A 418 23.34 -14.33 -16.08
C ARG A 418 23.58 -12.84 -16.31
N ASN A 419 23.67 -12.06 -15.24
CA ASN A 419 23.73 -10.60 -15.29
C ASN A 419 22.57 -9.99 -16.12
N GLU A 420 21.38 -10.59 -15.98
CA GLU A 420 20.14 -10.15 -16.62
C GLU A 420 19.35 -9.24 -15.68
N LYS A 421 18.50 -8.38 -16.24
CA LYS A 421 17.71 -7.42 -15.46
C LYS A 421 16.27 -7.88 -15.19
N TYR A 422 15.78 -8.83 -15.96
CA TYR A 422 14.44 -9.39 -15.85
C TYR A 422 14.42 -10.82 -16.39
N VAL A 423 13.38 -11.56 -16.06
CA VAL A 423 13.04 -12.86 -16.67
C VAL A 423 11.71 -12.74 -17.41
N LEU A 424 11.31 -13.77 -18.13
CA LEU A 424 10.12 -13.78 -18.96
C LEU A 424 9.06 -14.70 -18.35
N LEU A 425 7.82 -14.23 -18.22
CA LEU A 425 6.65 -15.03 -17.85
C LEU A 425 5.75 -15.17 -19.08
N ASP A 426 5.59 -16.38 -19.59
CA ASP A 426 4.83 -16.66 -20.79
C ASP A 426 3.53 -17.42 -20.50
N ILE A 427 2.40 -16.88 -20.96
CA ILE A 427 1.08 -17.52 -20.93
C ILE A 427 0.48 -17.60 -22.36
N SER A 428 1.18 -17.14 -23.39
CA SER A 428 0.67 -17.00 -24.76
C SER A 428 0.27 -18.33 -25.41
N HIS A 429 0.70 -19.47 -24.86
CA HIS A 429 0.29 -20.81 -25.27
C HIS A 429 -1.16 -21.17 -24.91
N LYS A 430 -1.85 -20.33 -24.12
CA LYS A 430 -3.27 -20.50 -23.78
C LYS A 430 -4.18 -19.79 -24.77
N PRO A 431 -5.45 -20.22 -24.91
CA PRO A 431 -6.40 -19.54 -25.79
C PRO A 431 -6.55 -18.06 -25.45
N ARG A 432 -6.49 -17.20 -26.48
CA ARG A 432 -6.61 -15.74 -26.33
C ARG A 432 -7.83 -15.31 -25.51
N GLU A 433 -8.99 -15.90 -25.79
CA GLU A 433 -10.23 -15.58 -25.07
C GLU A 433 -10.11 -15.87 -23.57
N LYS A 434 -9.50 -17.01 -23.23
CA LYS A 434 -9.28 -17.38 -21.82
C LYS A 434 -8.38 -16.37 -21.11
N ILE A 435 -7.27 -15.96 -21.74
CA ILE A 435 -6.33 -14.97 -21.19
C ILE A 435 -7.05 -13.64 -20.93
N LEU A 436 -7.79 -13.14 -21.91
CA LEU A 436 -8.46 -11.84 -21.82
C LEU A 436 -9.67 -11.83 -20.87
N THR A 437 -10.31 -12.98 -20.66
CA THR A 437 -11.40 -13.12 -19.66
C THR A 437 -10.87 -13.18 -18.24
N HIS A 438 -9.79 -13.94 -18.02
CA HIS A 438 -9.23 -14.11 -16.67
C HIS A 438 -8.35 -12.93 -16.22
N PHE A 439 -7.63 -12.28 -17.16
CA PHE A 439 -6.64 -11.25 -16.87
C PHE A 439 -6.84 -9.95 -17.68
N PRO A 440 -8.07 -9.38 -17.69
CA PRO A 440 -8.38 -8.21 -18.51
C PRO A 440 -7.57 -6.98 -18.13
N ASN A 441 -7.32 -6.77 -16.83
CA ASN A 441 -6.58 -5.62 -16.33
C ASN A 441 -5.07 -5.76 -16.63
N ILE A 442 -4.50 -6.94 -16.44
CA ILE A 442 -3.09 -7.23 -16.81
C ILE A 442 -2.88 -7.05 -18.30
N ALA A 443 -3.79 -7.58 -19.13
CA ALA A 443 -3.71 -7.43 -20.58
C ALA A 443 -3.77 -5.95 -21.00
N ALA A 444 -4.70 -5.19 -20.42
CA ALA A 444 -4.85 -3.76 -20.70
C ALA A 444 -3.61 -2.96 -20.28
N GLU A 445 -3.04 -3.25 -19.11
CA GLU A 445 -1.84 -2.55 -18.64
C GLU A 445 -0.60 -2.88 -19.49
N CYS A 446 -0.37 -4.16 -19.80
CA CYS A 446 0.73 -4.56 -20.67
C CYS A 446 0.61 -3.93 -22.08
N LEU A 447 -0.62 -3.87 -22.60
CA LEU A 447 -0.88 -3.27 -23.92
C LEU A 447 -0.54 -1.77 -23.98
N ARG A 448 -0.64 -1.02 -22.87
CA ARG A 448 -0.20 0.39 -22.77
C ARG A 448 1.29 0.57 -23.10
N TYR A 449 2.08 -0.48 -22.88
CA TYR A 449 3.52 -0.52 -23.19
C TYR A 449 3.82 -1.30 -24.48
N GLY A 450 2.80 -1.56 -25.29
CA GLY A 450 2.94 -2.25 -26.58
C GLY A 450 3.13 -3.77 -26.46
N LEU A 451 2.85 -4.37 -25.27
CA LEU A 451 3.02 -5.79 -25.01
C LEU A 451 1.66 -6.50 -25.05
N ASP A 452 1.42 -7.34 -26.07
CA ASP A 452 0.25 -8.22 -26.15
C ASP A 452 0.57 -9.57 -25.50
N ILE A 453 0.11 -9.78 -24.28
CA ILE A 453 0.36 -11.00 -23.49
C ILE A 453 -0.26 -12.27 -24.09
N THR A 454 -1.11 -12.14 -25.09
CA THR A 454 -1.67 -13.30 -25.83
C THR A 454 -0.74 -13.83 -26.93
N HIS A 455 0.39 -13.12 -27.18
CA HIS A 455 1.37 -13.47 -28.23
C HIS A 455 2.81 -13.36 -27.74
N GLN A 456 3.08 -12.66 -26.64
CA GLN A 456 4.42 -12.32 -26.18
C GLN A 456 4.55 -12.58 -24.67
N PRO A 457 5.72 -13.06 -24.22
CA PRO A 457 6.00 -13.21 -22.80
C PRO A 457 6.12 -11.84 -22.10
N ILE A 458 5.78 -11.81 -20.81
CA ILE A 458 5.79 -10.62 -19.97
C ILE A 458 7.16 -10.52 -19.29
N PRO A 459 7.90 -9.40 -19.42
CA PRO A 459 9.12 -9.17 -18.66
C PRO A 459 8.77 -8.94 -17.18
N VAL A 460 9.37 -9.73 -16.27
CA VAL A 460 9.05 -9.69 -14.85
C VAL A 460 10.30 -9.68 -13.96
N VAL A 461 10.15 -9.04 -12.77
CA VAL A 461 11.16 -8.97 -11.71
C VAL A 461 10.52 -9.20 -10.35
N PRO A 462 11.28 -9.69 -9.35
CA PRO A 462 10.79 -9.70 -7.97
C PRO A 462 10.62 -8.28 -7.41
N ALA A 463 9.54 -8.06 -6.64
CA ALA A 463 9.25 -6.79 -5.99
C ALA A 463 8.74 -6.99 -4.57
N ALA A 464 9.06 -6.07 -3.65
CA ALA A 464 8.51 -6.10 -2.29
C ALA A 464 6.98 -6.03 -2.36
N HIS A 465 6.29 -6.88 -1.59
CA HIS A 465 4.85 -7.09 -1.78
C HIS A 465 4.06 -7.13 -0.49
N TYR A 466 4.50 -7.87 0.53
CA TYR A 466 3.75 -8.08 1.77
C TYR A 466 4.67 -8.23 2.97
N MET A 467 4.26 -7.66 4.12
CA MET A 467 4.95 -7.80 5.40
C MET A 467 4.24 -8.87 6.24
N CYS A 468 4.89 -10.03 6.49
CA CYS A 468 4.32 -11.05 7.39
C CYS A 468 4.47 -10.69 8.87
N GLY A 469 5.45 -9.86 9.19
CA GLY A 469 5.64 -9.27 10.50
C GLY A 469 4.89 -7.96 10.68
N GLY A 470 4.88 -7.45 11.90
CA GLY A 470 4.19 -6.21 12.26
C GLY A 470 3.93 -6.10 13.75
N VAL A 471 2.91 -5.35 14.13
CA VAL A 471 2.47 -5.20 15.52
C VAL A 471 1.88 -6.54 16.00
N ARG A 472 2.44 -7.09 17.08
CA ARG A 472 1.96 -8.36 17.63
C ARG A 472 0.52 -8.23 18.10
N ALA A 473 -0.34 -9.10 17.60
CA ALA A 473 -1.76 -9.16 17.93
C ALA A 473 -2.11 -10.48 18.63
N GLY A 474 -3.01 -10.42 19.59
CA GLY A 474 -3.68 -11.61 20.09
C GLY A 474 -4.85 -12.05 19.19
N LEU A 475 -5.55 -13.11 19.56
CA LEU A 475 -6.62 -13.72 18.74
C LEU A 475 -7.81 -12.80 18.45
N GLN A 476 -7.93 -11.68 19.12
CA GLN A 476 -8.98 -10.69 18.91
C GLN A 476 -8.42 -9.34 18.42
N GLY A 477 -7.20 -9.34 17.89
CA GLY A 477 -6.54 -8.14 17.39
C GLY A 477 -6.05 -7.18 18.47
N GLU A 478 -6.11 -7.58 19.75
CA GLU A 478 -5.61 -6.79 20.89
C GLU A 478 -4.08 -6.73 20.89
N THR A 479 -3.53 -5.58 21.28
CA THR A 479 -2.09 -5.39 21.54
C THR A 479 -1.80 -5.34 23.04
N ASN A 480 -0.51 -5.27 23.40
CA ASN A 480 -0.11 -4.99 24.79
C ASN A 480 -0.39 -3.54 25.21
N VAL A 481 -0.77 -2.65 24.31
CA VAL A 481 -1.18 -1.27 24.60
C VAL A 481 -2.69 -1.24 24.78
N ARG A 482 -3.15 -0.93 25.95
CA ARG A 482 -4.57 -0.92 26.29
C ARG A 482 -5.34 0.09 25.43
N GLY A 483 -6.48 -0.31 24.86
CA GLY A 483 -7.28 0.52 23.96
C GLY A 483 -6.75 0.59 22.52
N LEU A 484 -5.65 -0.10 22.22
CA LEU A 484 -5.07 -0.22 20.87
C LEU A 484 -5.28 -1.62 20.32
N TYR A 485 -5.91 -1.71 19.15
CA TYR A 485 -6.14 -2.92 18.38
C TYR A 485 -5.48 -2.82 17.00
N VAL A 486 -5.22 -3.96 16.39
CA VAL A 486 -4.62 -4.02 15.05
C VAL A 486 -5.29 -5.08 14.19
N ALA A 487 -5.44 -4.83 12.88
CA ALA A 487 -5.96 -5.79 11.91
C ALA A 487 -5.39 -5.53 10.50
N GLY A 488 -5.27 -6.60 9.71
CA GLY A 488 -4.67 -6.56 8.37
C GLY A 488 -3.15 -6.51 8.41
N GLU A 489 -2.52 -6.10 7.32
CA GLU A 489 -1.07 -6.21 7.09
C GLU A 489 -0.18 -5.47 8.12
N VAL A 490 -0.72 -4.52 8.88
CA VAL A 490 0.03 -3.87 9.98
C VAL A 490 0.22 -4.81 11.17
N ALA A 491 -0.60 -5.86 11.28
CA ALA A 491 -0.61 -6.82 12.38
C ALA A 491 0.29 -8.03 12.10
N CYS A 492 0.92 -8.53 13.14
CA CYS A 492 1.51 -9.87 13.18
C CYS A 492 0.63 -10.76 14.07
N THR A 493 -0.33 -11.44 13.46
CA THR A 493 -1.29 -12.33 14.12
C THR A 493 -0.73 -13.72 14.37
N GLY A 494 0.35 -14.08 13.68
CA GLY A 494 0.88 -15.45 13.63
C GLY A 494 0.32 -16.31 12.49
N LEU A 495 -0.69 -15.85 11.74
CA LEU A 495 -1.26 -16.60 10.61
C LEU A 495 -0.21 -16.99 9.56
N HIS A 496 0.62 -16.05 9.17
CA HIS A 496 1.52 -16.21 8.02
C HIS A 496 2.83 -16.89 8.34
N GLY A 497 3.18 -17.03 9.62
CA GLY A 497 4.46 -17.60 10.00
C GLY A 497 5.64 -16.93 9.29
N ALA A 498 6.50 -17.73 8.66
CA ALA A 498 7.68 -17.24 7.94
C ALA A 498 7.43 -16.89 6.45
N ASN A 499 6.23 -17.17 5.92
CA ASN A 499 5.86 -16.86 4.53
C ASN A 499 4.35 -16.95 4.34
N ARG A 500 3.75 -15.92 3.76
CA ARG A 500 2.31 -15.84 3.53
C ARG A 500 1.87 -16.75 2.38
N LEU A 501 0.88 -17.59 2.62
CA LEU A 501 0.14 -18.27 1.56
C LEU A 501 -0.65 -17.25 0.76
N ALA A 502 -0.66 -17.36 -0.56
CA ALA A 502 -1.39 -16.46 -1.45
C ALA A 502 -2.88 -16.38 -1.04
N SER A 503 -3.51 -15.23 -1.24
CA SER A 503 -4.93 -14.96 -0.96
C SER A 503 -5.39 -15.10 0.51
N ASN A 504 -4.48 -15.40 1.46
CA ASN A 504 -4.80 -15.42 2.90
C ASN A 504 -4.83 -14.01 3.54
N SER A 505 -4.19 -12.99 2.94
CA SER A 505 -4.07 -11.66 3.58
C SER A 505 -5.39 -10.91 3.68
N LEU A 506 -6.22 -10.93 2.61
CA LEU A 506 -7.55 -10.31 2.67
C LEU A 506 -8.46 -11.06 3.62
N LEU A 507 -8.33 -12.40 3.69
CA LEU A 507 -9.08 -13.22 4.64
C LEU A 507 -8.72 -12.89 6.09
N GLU A 508 -7.42 -12.82 6.41
CA GLU A 508 -6.92 -12.38 7.72
C GLU A 508 -7.52 -11.04 8.12
N ALA A 509 -7.42 -10.07 7.21
CA ALA A 509 -7.92 -8.72 7.45
C ALA A 509 -9.42 -8.70 7.78
N LEU A 510 -10.24 -9.47 7.07
CA LEU A 510 -11.68 -9.60 7.31
C LEU A 510 -11.99 -10.28 8.66
N VAL A 511 -11.28 -11.38 8.97
CA VAL A 511 -11.50 -12.15 10.20
C VAL A 511 -11.09 -11.33 11.42
N PHE A 512 -9.89 -10.75 11.43
CA PHE A 512 -9.41 -9.98 12.57
C PHE A 512 -10.14 -8.66 12.76
N ALA A 513 -10.55 -7.99 11.67
CA ALA A 513 -11.43 -6.82 11.75
C ALA A 513 -12.74 -7.16 12.47
N ARG A 514 -13.33 -8.34 12.18
CA ARG A 514 -14.56 -8.79 12.84
C ARG A 514 -14.32 -9.20 14.29
N ARG A 515 -13.22 -9.89 14.57
CA ARG A 515 -12.89 -10.36 15.93
C ARG A 515 -12.56 -9.23 16.90
N ALA A 516 -11.94 -8.14 16.43
CA ALA A 516 -11.65 -6.97 17.24
C ALA A 516 -12.90 -6.21 17.71
N VAL A 517 -14.07 -6.45 17.13
CA VAL A 517 -15.30 -5.69 17.41
C VAL A 517 -15.77 -5.87 18.86
N GLN A 518 -15.97 -7.10 19.31
CA GLN A 518 -16.55 -7.34 20.64
C GLN A 518 -15.68 -6.82 21.78
N PRO A 519 -14.36 -7.11 21.82
CA PRO A 519 -13.49 -6.54 22.86
C PRO A 519 -13.40 -5.02 22.81
N SER A 520 -13.47 -4.41 21.63
CA SER A 520 -13.55 -2.96 21.47
C SER A 520 -14.81 -2.39 22.10
N ILE A 521 -15.97 -3.01 21.87
CA ILE A 521 -17.25 -2.61 22.48
C ILE A 521 -17.18 -2.75 24.00
N ASP A 522 -16.62 -3.83 24.50
CA ASP A 522 -16.51 -4.06 25.96
C ASP A 522 -15.53 -3.06 26.61
N HIS A 523 -14.45 -2.71 25.89
CA HIS A 523 -13.54 -1.65 26.30
C HIS A 523 -14.26 -0.30 26.37
N THR A 524 -15.08 0.07 25.40
CA THR A 524 -15.81 1.36 25.40
C THR A 524 -16.80 1.48 26.54
N LYS A 525 -17.42 0.37 27.01
CA LYS A 525 -18.32 0.36 28.17
C LYS A 525 -17.60 0.64 29.49
N SER A 526 -16.34 0.17 29.58
CA SER A 526 -15.51 0.31 30.79
C SER A 526 -14.67 1.58 30.79
N SER A 527 -14.48 2.24 29.66
CA SER A 527 -13.64 3.40 29.48
C SER A 527 -14.46 4.67 29.23
N LYS A 528 -14.02 5.79 29.82
CA LYS A 528 -14.58 7.11 29.54
C LYS A 528 -13.61 7.87 28.64
N ILE A 529 -14.14 8.73 27.77
CA ILE A 529 -13.30 9.70 27.08
C ILE A 529 -12.75 10.65 28.12
N ASP A 530 -11.43 10.76 28.17
CA ASP A 530 -10.79 11.74 29.03
C ASP A 530 -10.69 13.07 28.28
N HIS A 531 -11.58 13.99 28.59
CA HIS A 531 -11.61 15.30 27.96
C HIS A 531 -10.44 16.19 28.36
N THR A 532 -9.69 15.83 29.42
CA THR A 532 -8.48 16.55 29.83
C THR A 532 -7.24 16.05 29.05
N ALA A 533 -7.35 14.91 28.37
CA ALA A 533 -6.27 14.34 27.58
C ALA A 533 -5.79 15.27 26.44
N SER A 534 -6.62 16.22 26.00
CA SER A 534 -6.21 17.25 25.02
C SER A 534 -5.11 18.16 25.57
N ASP A 535 -4.98 18.29 26.88
CA ASP A 535 -4.09 19.23 27.56
C ASP A 535 -2.79 18.56 28.05
N TRP A 536 -2.68 17.23 27.98
CA TRP A 536 -1.54 16.48 28.53
C TRP A 536 -0.33 16.44 27.61
N TRP A 537 -0.49 16.71 26.33
CA TRP A 537 0.59 16.62 25.34
C TRP A 537 0.73 17.91 24.56
N ASP A 538 1.97 18.28 24.28
CA ASP A 538 2.27 19.31 23.31
C ASP A 538 1.74 18.87 21.94
N ARG A 539 1.06 19.78 21.23
CA ARG A 539 0.61 19.48 19.87
C ARG A 539 1.75 19.60 18.90
N PRO A 540 1.84 18.66 17.94
CA PRO A 540 2.71 18.85 16.80
C PRO A 540 2.34 20.13 16.04
N VAL A 541 3.34 20.80 15.50
CA VAL A 541 3.16 22.05 14.75
C VAL A 541 3.70 21.90 13.32
N VAL A 542 3.02 22.53 12.37
CA VAL A 542 3.49 22.56 10.99
C VAL A 542 4.55 23.65 10.84
N PRO A 543 5.69 23.40 10.17
CA PRO A 543 6.82 24.31 10.11
C PRO A 543 6.62 25.47 9.11
N LEU A 544 5.45 26.12 9.12
CA LEU A 544 5.14 27.24 8.25
C LEU A 544 6.08 28.44 8.44
N SER A 545 6.70 28.54 9.62
CA SER A 545 7.69 29.56 9.95
C SER A 545 9.00 29.45 9.16
N LEU A 546 9.31 28.28 8.58
CA LEU A 546 10.55 28.08 7.81
C LEU A 546 10.53 28.71 6.40
N GLY A 547 9.35 29.11 5.92
CA GLY A 547 9.19 29.64 4.56
C GLY A 547 9.24 28.55 3.47
N SER A 548 8.63 28.84 2.32
CA SER A 548 8.40 27.86 1.23
C SER A 548 9.70 27.36 0.58
N ASP A 549 10.74 28.21 0.44
CA ASP A 549 12.02 27.80 -0.16
C ASP A 549 12.75 26.79 0.72
N MET A 550 12.78 27.03 2.03
CA MET A 550 13.41 26.14 3.00
C MET A 550 12.68 24.78 3.05
N LEU A 551 11.34 24.81 3.13
CA LEU A 551 10.53 23.59 3.08
C LEU A 551 10.78 22.81 1.78
N GLY A 552 10.90 23.49 0.65
CA GLY A 552 11.23 22.88 -0.64
C GLY A 552 12.61 22.19 -0.65
N LYS A 553 13.61 22.75 0.04
CA LYS A 553 14.94 22.14 0.22
C LYS A 553 14.88 20.90 1.10
N ILE A 554 14.13 20.97 2.21
CA ILE A 554 13.92 19.84 3.14
C ILE A 554 13.24 18.68 2.40
N VAL A 555 12.15 18.92 1.69
CA VAL A 555 11.41 17.91 0.91
C VAL A 555 12.31 17.23 -0.13
N ARG A 556 13.10 18.02 -0.88
CA ARG A 556 14.03 17.49 -1.88
C ARG A 556 15.08 16.59 -1.24
N ARG A 557 15.72 17.06 -0.16
CA ARG A 557 16.72 16.25 0.55
C ARG A 557 16.12 14.99 1.15
N THR A 558 14.94 15.05 1.73
CA THR A 558 14.23 13.88 2.28
C THR A 558 13.95 12.84 1.19
N ARG A 559 13.57 13.25 -0.03
CA ARG A 559 13.37 12.34 -1.16
C ARG A 559 14.66 11.67 -1.64
N GLU A 560 15.80 12.40 -1.61
CA GLU A 560 17.13 11.83 -1.90
C GLU A 560 17.50 10.77 -0.86
N VAL A 561 17.34 11.09 0.42
CA VAL A 561 17.61 10.19 1.55
C VAL A 561 16.72 8.94 1.48
N ARG A 562 15.44 9.07 1.08
CA ARG A 562 14.55 7.93 0.85
C ARG A 562 15.11 6.97 -0.20
N LYS A 563 15.56 7.48 -1.33
CA LYS A 563 16.16 6.65 -2.39
C LYS A 563 17.44 5.95 -1.91
N GLU A 564 18.25 6.63 -1.11
CA GLU A 564 19.45 6.04 -0.53
C GLU A 564 19.10 4.93 0.46
N LEU A 565 18.11 5.13 1.35
CA LEU A 565 17.59 4.09 2.24
C LEU A 565 17.08 2.88 1.45
N GLN A 566 16.28 3.11 0.42
CA GLN A 566 15.74 2.05 -0.44
C GLN A 566 16.86 1.26 -1.13
N SER A 567 17.91 1.94 -1.60
CA SER A 567 19.07 1.28 -2.21
C SER A 567 19.81 0.41 -1.19
N ILE A 568 20.04 0.91 0.04
CA ILE A 568 20.64 0.12 1.13
C ILE A 568 19.80 -1.12 1.43
N MET A 569 18.48 -0.97 1.55
CA MET A 569 17.59 -2.09 1.84
C MET A 569 17.59 -3.14 0.73
N TRP A 570 17.58 -2.73 -0.52
CA TRP A 570 17.64 -3.66 -1.65
C TRP A 570 18.98 -4.39 -1.72
N GLU A 571 20.06 -3.66 -1.62
CA GLU A 571 21.42 -4.19 -1.76
C GLU A 571 21.78 -5.14 -0.61
N TYR A 572 21.48 -4.77 0.65
CA TYR A 572 21.97 -5.49 1.84
C TYR A 572 20.92 -6.34 2.54
N VAL A 573 19.63 -6.03 2.39
CA VAL A 573 18.51 -6.64 3.13
C VAL A 573 17.46 -7.26 2.19
N GLY A 574 17.85 -7.54 0.95
CA GLY A 574 16.97 -8.10 -0.09
C GLY A 574 16.62 -9.57 0.11
N ILE A 575 16.44 -10.30 -1.01
CA ILE A 575 15.97 -11.70 -1.04
C ILE A 575 17.00 -12.65 -0.42
N VAL A 576 18.28 -12.49 -0.73
CA VAL A 576 19.39 -13.27 -0.18
C VAL A 576 20.23 -12.40 0.73
N ARG A 577 20.43 -12.84 1.98
CA ARG A 577 21.07 -12.07 3.05
C ARG A 577 22.36 -12.74 3.52
N SER A 578 23.19 -11.98 4.26
CA SER A 578 24.30 -12.51 5.08
C SER A 578 24.48 -11.60 6.29
N THR A 579 25.07 -12.13 7.36
CA THR A 579 25.34 -11.37 8.59
C THR A 579 26.12 -10.10 8.30
N THR A 580 27.23 -10.18 7.57
CA THR A 580 28.06 -9.02 7.22
C THR A 580 27.28 -7.95 6.43
N ARG A 581 26.40 -8.37 5.50
CA ARG A 581 25.56 -7.42 4.75
C ARG A 581 24.52 -6.77 5.65
N LEU A 582 23.90 -7.51 6.56
CA LEU A 582 22.93 -6.98 7.52
C LEU A 582 23.57 -6.00 8.50
N GLU A 583 24.75 -6.29 9.03
CA GLU A 583 25.56 -5.39 9.88
C GLU A 583 25.93 -4.10 9.13
N THR A 584 26.33 -4.24 7.85
CA THR A 584 26.60 -3.07 6.99
C THR A 584 25.34 -2.22 6.79
N ALA A 585 24.19 -2.85 6.59
CA ALA A 585 22.91 -2.15 6.48
C ALA A 585 22.57 -1.41 7.78
N GLU A 586 22.71 -2.06 8.94
CA GLU A 586 22.44 -1.45 10.25
C GLU A 586 23.27 -0.19 10.45
N GLN A 587 24.59 -0.27 10.19
CA GLN A 587 25.49 0.87 10.30
C GLN A 587 25.11 2.00 9.32
N ARG A 588 24.94 1.68 8.03
CA ARG A 588 24.64 2.69 6.99
C ARG A 588 23.29 3.37 7.20
N ILE A 589 22.26 2.62 7.62
CA ILE A 589 20.93 3.16 7.93
C ILE A 589 21.03 4.13 9.13
N GLY A 590 21.76 3.74 10.19
CA GLY A 590 21.98 4.60 11.34
C GLY A 590 22.73 5.90 10.99
N GLU A 591 23.82 5.82 10.20
CA GLU A 591 24.55 6.99 9.74
C GLU A 591 23.69 7.89 8.83
N LEU A 592 22.90 7.31 7.94
CA LEU A 592 22.04 8.06 7.03
C LEU A 592 20.95 8.82 7.80
N GLU A 593 20.31 8.17 8.78
CA GLU A 593 19.31 8.79 9.66
C GLU A 593 19.92 9.97 10.43
N LEU A 594 21.07 9.77 11.08
CA LEU A 594 21.76 10.84 11.83
C LEU A 594 22.13 12.04 10.93
N LYS A 595 22.63 11.79 9.72
CA LYS A 595 22.96 12.85 8.74
C LYS A 595 21.70 13.61 8.30
N TRP A 596 20.58 12.90 8.10
CA TRP A 596 19.31 13.50 7.72
C TRP A 596 18.72 14.34 8.86
N GLU A 597 18.71 13.82 10.10
CA GLU A 597 18.26 14.57 11.28
C GLU A 597 19.10 15.83 11.49
N ALA A 598 20.43 15.71 11.42
CA ALA A 598 21.34 16.86 11.54
C ALA A 598 21.06 17.92 10.47
N TYR A 599 20.80 17.49 9.22
CA TYR A 599 20.40 18.40 8.16
C TYR A 599 19.10 19.14 8.48
N LEU A 600 18.07 18.44 8.98
CA LEU A 600 16.78 19.06 9.36
C LEU A 600 17.00 20.14 10.44
N PHE A 601 17.75 19.84 11.49
CA PHE A 601 18.06 20.80 12.56
C PHE A 601 18.85 22.02 12.05
N GLN A 602 19.81 21.81 11.14
CA GLN A 602 20.54 22.93 10.51
C GLN A 602 19.62 23.85 9.69
N GLN A 603 18.50 23.31 9.17
CA GLN A 603 17.49 24.10 8.46
C GLN A 603 16.43 24.72 9.40
N GLY A 604 16.60 24.62 10.72
CA GLY A 604 15.68 25.18 11.72
C GLY A 604 14.48 24.29 12.03
N TRP A 605 14.53 23.00 11.68
CA TRP A 605 13.47 22.04 12.06
C TRP A 605 13.54 21.76 13.56
N GLU A 606 12.42 21.92 14.25
CA GLU A 606 12.28 21.64 15.67
C GLU A 606 11.62 20.26 15.92
N PRO A 607 11.82 19.64 17.10
CA PRO A 607 11.29 18.31 17.41
C PRO A 607 9.76 18.18 17.34
N THR A 608 9.03 19.26 17.59
CA THR A 608 7.57 19.30 17.51
C THR A 608 7.04 19.54 16.10
N MET A 609 7.93 19.90 15.16
CA MET A 609 7.52 20.16 13.78
C MET A 609 7.18 18.87 13.03
N VAL A 610 6.10 18.91 12.26
CA VAL A 610 5.62 17.79 11.45
C VAL A 610 5.39 18.24 10.01
N GLY A 611 5.80 17.38 9.09
CA GLY A 611 5.53 17.52 7.66
C GLY A 611 5.46 16.13 7.05
N LEU A 612 4.61 15.93 6.06
CA LEU A 612 4.29 14.61 5.51
C LEU A 612 5.54 13.80 5.16
N GLU A 613 6.41 14.32 4.28
CA GLU A 613 7.60 13.59 3.82
C GLU A 613 8.59 13.30 4.96
N ALA A 614 8.72 14.22 5.92
CA ALA A 614 9.62 14.02 7.06
C ALA A 614 9.08 12.95 8.02
N CYS A 615 7.77 12.93 8.28
CA CYS A 615 7.14 11.91 9.10
C CYS A 615 7.19 10.53 8.44
N GLU A 616 6.91 10.44 7.13
CA GLU A 616 7.07 9.20 6.36
C GLU A 616 8.50 8.69 6.42
N MET A 617 9.49 9.57 6.24
CA MET A 617 10.90 9.18 6.27
C MET A 617 11.31 8.64 7.64
N ARG A 618 10.87 9.28 8.74
CA ARG A 618 11.04 8.78 10.11
C ARG A 618 10.47 7.38 10.29
N ASN A 619 9.29 7.11 9.73
CA ASN A 619 8.64 5.81 9.79
C ASN A 619 9.38 4.75 8.95
N LEU A 620 9.85 5.12 7.76
CA LEU A 620 10.66 4.23 6.91
C LEU A 620 11.98 3.84 7.60
N PHE A 621 12.69 4.77 8.26
CA PHE A 621 13.87 4.44 9.06
C PHE A 621 13.54 3.48 10.20
N CYS A 622 12.44 3.73 10.92
CA CYS A 622 11.98 2.84 11.99
C CYS A 622 11.74 1.42 11.46
N CYS A 623 10.95 1.26 10.40
CA CYS A 623 10.63 -0.04 9.81
C CYS A 623 11.88 -0.73 9.24
N ALA A 624 12.77 -0.02 8.56
CA ALA A 624 14.02 -0.57 8.03
C ALA A 624 14.90 -1.14 9.16
N LYS A 625 15.07 -0.39 10.26
CA LYS A 625 15.82 -0.86 11.44
C LYS A 625 15.18 -2.08 12.09
N LEU A 626 13.85 -2.11 12.22
CA LEU A 626 13.12 -3.27 12.74
C LEU A 626 13.34 -4.52 11.89
N VAL A 627 13.32 -4.38 10.56
CA VAL A 627 13.60 -5.50 9.62
C VAL A 627 15.02 -6.00 9.78
N VAL A 628 16.02 -5.10 9.82
CA VAL A 628 17.44 -5.47 9.96
C VAL A 628 17.72 -6.14 11.30
N SER A 629 17.24 -5.56 12.41
CA SER A 629 17.43 -6.12 13.75
C SER A 629 16.78 -7.49 13.88
N SER A 630 15.57 -7.68 13.34
CA SER A 630 14.90 -8.99 13.32
C SER A 630 15.65 -10.01 12.47
N ALA A 631 16.19 -9.60 11.31
CA ALA A 631 16.97 -10.47 10.43
C ALA A 631 18.31 -10.88 11.07
N LEU A 632 18.99 -9.96 11.76
CA LEU A 632 20.22 -10.27 12.52
C LEU A 632 19.98 -11.24 13.68
N ALA A 633 18.81 -11.14 14.34
CA ALA A 633 18.45 -12.03 15.44
C ALA A 633 18.16 -13.47 15.00
N ARG A 634 17.79 -13.71 13.73
CA ARG A 634 17.42 -15.02 13.21
C ARG A 634 18.59 -15.75 12.54
N HIS A 635 19.23 -16.67 13.27
CA HIS A 635 20.35 -17.46 12.79
C HIS A 635 19.89 -18.82 12.21
N GLU A 636 18.99 -18.78 11.22
CA GLU A 636 18.54 -19.90 10.40
C GLU A 636 17.99 -19.36 9.09
N SER A 637 17.77 -20.20 8.09
CA SER A 637 16.98 -19.87 6.89
C SER A 637 15.62 -20.54 6.99
N ARG A 638 14.53 -19.72 6.99
CA ARG A 638 13.15 -20.20 7.09
C ARG A 638 12.23 -19.29 6.28
N GLY A 639 11.48 -19.86 5.33
CA GLY A 639 10.56 -19.11 4.48
C GLY A 639 11.23 -17.93 3.77
N LEU A 640 10.71 -16.72 4.01
CA LEU A 640 11.20 -15.48 3.39
C LEU A 640 12.56 -14.99 3.90
N HIS A 641 13.00 -15.44 5.06
CA HIS A 641 14.33 -15.12 5.55
C HIS A 641 15.32 -16.20 5.12
N TYR A 642 16.13 -15.88 4.10
CA TYR A 642 17.21 -16.72 3.63
C TYR A 642 18.56 -16.04 3.83
N THR A 643 19.47 -16.68 4.57
CA THR A 643 20.83 -16.21 4.81
C THR A 643 21.86 -17.26 4.45
N ILE A 644 22.91 -16.85 3.73
CA ILE A 644 23.96 -17.75 3.26
C ILE A 644 24.83 -18.30 4.41
N ASP A 645 24.89 -17.57 5.55
CA ASP A 645 25.69 -17.96 6.71
C ASP A 645 25.00 -19.05 7.53
N PHE A 646 23.66 -19.12 7.48
CA PHE A 646 22.84 -20.12 8.17
C PHE A 646 21.79 -20.70 7.20
N PRO A 647 22.21 -21.48 6.18
CA PRO A 647 21.31 -21.87 5.08
C PRO A 647 20.24 -22.90 5.47
N ASN A 648 20.39 -23.55 6.63
CA ASN A 648 19.50 -24.62 7.07
C ASN A 648 18.41 -24.11 8.01
N VAL A 649 17.24 -24.75 7.96
CA VAL A 649 16.20 -24.64 8.98
C VAL A 649 16.67 -25.28 10.27
N VAL A 650 16.45 -24.62 11.39
CA VAL A 650 16.82 -25.14 12.73
C VAL A 650 15.55 -25.26 13.58
N GLU A 651 15.12 -26.48 13.88
CA GLU A 651 13.83 -26.73 14.53
C GLU A 651 13.74 -26.10 15.93
N SER A 652 14.83 -26.06 16.69
CA SER A 652 14.87 -25.38 18.00
C SER A 652 14.70 -23.85 17.91
N LYS A 653 14.82 -23.26 16.72
CA LYS A 653 14.61 -21.84 16.44
C LYS A 653 13.24 -21.54 15.81
N ARG A 654 12.33 -22.51 15.75
CA ARG A 654 10.95 -22.35 15.31
C ARG A 654 10.12 -21.55 16.32
N LEU A 655 10.52 -20.30 16.52
CA LEU A 655 9.89 -19.34 17.41
C LEU A 655 9.79 -17.98 16.70
N PRO A 656 8.76 -17.19 16.96
CA PRO A 656 8.68 -15.84 16.41
C PRO A 656 9.84 -14.98 16.93
N THR A 657 10.36 -14.12 16.08
CA THR A 657 11.25 -13.03 16.50
C THR A 657 10.40 -11.94 17.16
N VAL A 658 10.74 -11.54 18.37
CA VAL A 658 9.95 -10.56 19.15
C VAL A 658 10.86 -9.42 19.58
N ILE A 659 10.45 -8.20 19.22
CA ILE A 659 11.08 -6.96 19.66
C ILE A 659 10.19 -6.36 20.76
N PHE A 660 10.66 -6.43 22.00
CA PHE A 660 10.01 -5.81 23.13
C PHE A 660 10.34 -4.31 23.18
N PRO A 661 9.39 -3.46 23.61
CA PRO A 661 9.68 -2.05 23.81
C PRO A 661 10.78 -1.91 24.88
N CYS A 662 11.80 -1.11 24.57
CA CYS A 662 12.83 -0.80 25.54
C CYS A 662 12.32 0.28 26.50
N ALA A 663 12.24 -0.03 27.78
CA ALA A 663 11.67 0.85 28.82
C ALA A 663 12.38 2.21 29.00
N LEU A 664 13.46 2.49 28.26
CA LEU A 664 14.33 3.66 28.46
C LEU A 664 14.69 4.45 27.20
N VAL A 665 14.11 4.12 26.04
CA VAL A 665 14.35 4.93 24.84
C VAL A 665 13.06 5.65 24.48
N ASN A 666 12.85 6.80 25.08
CA ASN A 666 11.98 7.83 24.54
C ASN A 666 12.53 8.21 23.16
N ASN A 667 12.10 7.51 22.12
CA ASN A 667 12.46 7.76 20.72
C ASN A 667 11.70 8.96 20.12
N THR A 668 11.42 9.98 20.95
CA THR A 668 11.02 11.28 20.46
C THR A 668 12.27 12.05 20.04
N TRP A 669 12.15 12.89 19.02
CA TRP A 669 13.22 13.78 18.57
C TRP A 669 13.90 14.55 19.73
N SER A 670 13.12 14.89 20.80
CA SER A 670 13.58 15.59 21.98
C SER A 670 14.53 14.81 22.89
N SER A 671 14.36 13.48 23.02
CA SER A 671 15.21 12.67 23.91
C SER A 671 16.62 12.43 23.36
N ARG A 672 16.80 12.43 22.05
CA ARG A 672 18.13 12.35 21.41
C ARG A 672 18.94 13.64 21.53
N GLN A 673 18.29 14.82 21.60
CA GLN A 673 18.99 16.09 21.84
C GLN A 673 19.62 16.16 23.25
N LEU A 674 18.95 15.63 24.26
CA LEU A 674 19.47 15.60 25.63
C LEU A 674 20.69 14.68 25.77
N GLN A 675 20.71 13.55 25.06
CA GLN A 675 21.89 12.65 25.06
C GLN A 675 23.10 13.25 24.36
N ASN A 676 22.89 14.01 23.26
CA ASN A 676 23.98 14.68 22.53
C ASN A 676 24.53 15.93 23.24
N GLN A 677 23.77 16.56 24.17
CA GLN A 677 24.24 17.65 25.00
C GLN A 677 25.11 17.18 26.19
N HIS A 678 24.97 15.93 26.63
CA HIS A 678 25.80 15.34 27.69
C HIS A 678 27.09 14.67 27.17
N MET A 679 27.28 14.57 25.85
CA MET A 679 28.51 14.08 25.22
C MET A 679 29.37 15.21 24.60
N ARG A 680 29.06 16.44 24.87
CA ARG A 680 29.92 17.62 24.62
C ARG A 680 30.33 18.17 25.99
#